data_499402a57502b33b6a20879eb4a404dd
#
_entry.id   499402a57502b33b6a20879eb4a404dd
#
_cell.length_a   1.000
_cell.length_b   1.000
_cell.length_c   1.000
_cell.angle_alpha   90.00
_cell.angle_beta   90.00
_cell.angle_gamma   90.00
#
_symmetry.space_group_name_H-M   'P 1'
#
loop_
_entity.id
_entity.type
_entity.pdbx_description
1 polymer ?
#
loop_
_entity_poly.entity_id
_entity_poly.type
_entity_poly.pdbx_seq_one_letter_code
_entity_poly.pdbx_strand_id
1 'polypeptide(L)'
;LLRQTNNGVNRLASKGNIILAVPNTWLQLSVIDILSTLKEQYICVKNLQEMYQKIRDYPGSILLIDILSFERSYWDIIECLKKEDPDLSLVCLISKDKLAYVHSLEEDDACYLVEKEKADQMLLPALTRAREDQQKRLPTLNKKEVITLEKDYKGFSNGISTNLSRRSFLKASAVTAVASGVIASNPLATGMKALAVGESPVAGNEEKLVSSVCRSNCFQCCRLYAHVRDGKITKTTPAAYPDEIYTGCCLRGLSLVQRTYSPTRIKYPMRRIGERGADKWERISWDEAINEISKKFMAIQSQYGPQALVVDTGSGNYGLVHGIQGVVTRLANSIGCTRLNICYDQATGYGADRVIGGGIWLWGNEPRTMLDSKTIIVWGSNPINAQPQNWRIIKEAKNKGVKVITIDPIYSATANKSDEYIPIVPGSDTMLALAMMNYMIEHDLLNVDFMKRRSTAPFLVRKDNGKILRKSDFLPGIDAAGDDFYVWDSIANKPVLLKEGPEDVAIEGSFLVNNVEVDTTFTLLKKHVQQYTLEEASKLTSIPVEKIEYLARTYVDGPTTIYTNYGINHYLNGHLWSFAAFIMASLTGNIGVKGAGFAGLYVLHMPVNFAAVYVTNRKMANNTLPQAIFHEVVKDQKWGEKPYPIKAIFTMNSNSMSNFAQQNVWFDDILPNIDFKVVVDTEFTDNARYADIVLPAAFWFEVNDLRVSYNNPYMLYQEKVIEPLYESKPDAEIIALIGRKMGLGQFFPESMVDTEWIKVLLDSDGFRRMNVTYDRIVAEKVIRVQGSAEKPFIRGEHFFNTPSGRAQLYCENPLPRVNFGQDLTGIIEKERLPYFRPPAEAWKDSPLFAKYPLVFLQELSRFRTHSQWYNTPMLRELDPEPLAKMSREDAKARGIKTGDIVEVFNDRGRAVVKAEVNDSISTGILSIPKGWQREQFIDGCFQELTNTEVDPMSVNFAYFDCLVDVRKV
;
A
#
# COMPACT_ATOMS: atom_id res chain seq x y z
N LEU A 1 -41.95 -16.59 -5.92
CA LEU A 1 -41.75 -17.20 -7.23
C LEU A 1 -41.24 -18.64 -7.15
N LEU A 2 -40.34 -18.97 -6.17
CA LEU A 2 -39.84 -20.35 -5.99
C LEU A 2 -40.93 -21.36 -5.47
N ARG A 3 -42.04 -20.90 -4.91
CA ARG A 3 -43.15 -21.79 -4.44
C ARG A 3 -44.18 -22.16 -5.51
N GLN A 4 -44.15 -21.50 -6.67
CA GLN A 4 -45.13 -21.82 -7.76
C GLN A 4 -44.59 -22.76 -8.86
N THR A 5 -43.28 -23.10 -8.83
CA THR A 5 -42.66 -23.97 -9.83
C THR A 5 -42.53 -25.45 -9.42
N ASN A 6 -42.98 -25.83 -8.20
CA ASN A 6 -42.83 -27.20 -7.70
C ASN A 6 -43.63 -28.29 -8.47
N ASN A 7 -44.54 -27.91 -9.33
CA ASN A 7 -45.33 -28.88 -10.17
C ASN A 7 -44.66 -29.23 -11.51
N GLY A 8 -43.61 -28.50 -11.94
CA GLY A 8 -42.85 -28.79 -13.17
C GLY A 8 -41.59 -29.64 -12.95
N VAL A 9 -41.06 -29.63 -11.73
CA VAL A 9 -39.75 -30.23 -11.41
C VAL A 9 -39.80 -31.79 -11.38
N ASN A 10 -40.93 -32.39 -11.08
CA ASN A 10 -41.05 -33.86 -11.00
C ASN A 10 -41.04 -34.61 -12.33
N ARG A 11 -40.91 -33.94 -13.48
CA ARG A 11 -40.81 -34.57 -14.82
C ARG A 11 -39.41 -34.60 -15.43
N LEU A 12 -38.45 -33.95 -14.81
CA LEU A 12 -37.06 -33.81 -15.34
C LEU A 12 -36.09 -34.87 -14.85
N ALA A 13 -36.51 -35.83 -14.02
CA ALA A 13 -35.66 -36.85 -13.43
C ALA A 13 -35.44 -38.03 -14.40
N SER A 14 -34.72 -37.87 -15.50
CA SER A 14 -33.96 -38.97 -16.13
C SER A 14 -33.05 -38.50 -17.26
N LYS A 15 -31.74 -38.81 -17.07
CA LYS A 15 -30.68 -38.88 -18.07
C LYS A 15 -30.05 -37.57 -18.55
N GLY A 16 -28.89 -37.34 -18.05
CA GLY A 16 -27.86 -36.39 -18.51
C GLY A 16 -27.09 -35.77 -17.33
N ASN A 17 -25.80 -35.97 -17.26
CA ASN A 17 -24.96 -35.30 -16.26
C ASN A 17 -24.67 -33.86 -16.69
N ILE A 18 -24.59 -32.95 -15.74
CA ILE A 18 -24.13 -31.58 -15.99
C ILE A 18 -22.65 -31.51 -15.66
N ILE A 19 -21.84 -31.12 -16.63
CA ILE A 19 -20.39 -30.87 -16.43
C ILE A 19 -20.18 -29.40 -16.16
N LEU A 20 -19.63 -29.07 -15.01
CA LEU A 20 -19.42 -27.71 -14.56
C LEU A 20 -17.96 -27.31 -14.74
N ALA A 21 -17.68 -26.45 -15.72
CA ALA A 21 -16.36 -25.88 -16.00
C ALA A 21 -16.36 -24.36 -15.76
N VAL A 22 -16.38 -23.97 -14.50
CA VAL A 22 -16.38 -22.59 -14.04
C VAL A 22 -15.20 -22.36 -13.10
N PRO A 23 -14.08 -21.80 -13.59
CA PRO A 23 -12.87 -21.62 -12.77
C PRO A 23 -13.00 -20.56 -11.68
N ASN A 24 -13.95 -19.64 -11.79
CA ASN A 24 -14.18 -18.61 -10.78
C ASN A 24 -14.90 -19.21 -9.56
N THR A 25 -14.19 -19.32 -8.44
CA THR A 25 -14.67 -19.99 -7.22
C THR A 25 -16.00 -19.43 -6.68
N TRP A 26 -16.25 -18.13 -6.79
CA TRP A 26 -17.50 -17.51 -6.35
C TRP A 26 -18.67 -17.83 -7.27
N LEU A 27 -18.46 -17.73 -8.56
CA LEU A 27 -19.50 -18.08 -9.55
C LEU A 27 -19.78 -19.59 -9.50
N GLN A 28 -18.73 -20.42 -9.31
CA GLN A 28 -18.87 -21.86 -9.13
C GLN A 28 -19.71 -22.20 -7.91
N LEU A 29 -19.50 -21.57 -6.77
CA LEU A 29 -20.29 -21.82 -5.55
C LEU A 29 -21.75 -21.39 -5.73
N SER A 30 -22.00 -20.25 -6.35
CA SER A 30 -23.35 -19.77 -6.64
C SER A 30 -24.09 -20.72 -7.59
N VAL A 31 -23.41 -21.21 -8.63
CA VAL A 31 -23.98 -22.18 -9.58
C VAL A 31 -24.21 -23.53 -8.90
N ILE A 32 -23.30 -24.01 -8.07
CA ILE A 32 -23.45 -25.24 -7.27
C ILE A 32 -24.67 -25.16 -6.36
N ASP A 33 -24.89 -24.02 -5.72
CA ASP A 33 -26.03 -23.80 -4.84
C ASP A 33 -27.34 -23.85 -5.61
N ILE A 34 -27.41 -23.23 -6.81
CA ILE A 34 -28.54 -23.30 -7.70
C ILE A 34 -28.80 -24.76 -8.13
N LEU A 35 -27.77 -25.47 -8.61
CA LEU A 35 -27.90 -26.85 -9.07
C LEU A 35 -28.32 -27.81 -7.94
N SER A 36 -27.78 -27.60 -6.74
CA SER A 36 -28.13 -28.36 -5.53
C SER A 36 -29.57 -28.08 -5.09
N THR A 37 -30.06 -26.86 -5.20
CA THR A 37 -31.44 -26.46 -4.95
C THR A 37 -32.38 -27.13 -5.91
N LEU A 38 -31.94 -27.32 -7.17
CA LEU A 38 -32.70 -28.00 -8.23
C LEU A 38 -32.59 -29.54 -8.16
N LYS A 39 -31.77 -30.08 -7.23
CA LYS A 39 -31.49 -31.54 -7.09
C LYS A 39 -30.88 -32.15 -8.38
N GLU A 40 -30.11 -31.38 -9.10
CA GLU A 40 -29.44 -31.83 -10.30
C GLU A 40 -28.09 -32.51 -9.99
N GLN A 41 -27.80 -33.56 -10.75
CA GLN A 41 -26.46 -34.19 -10.67
C GLN A 41 -25.48 -33.40 -11.55
N TYR A 42 -24.35 -33.05 -11.01
CA TYR A 42 -23.30 -32.30 -11.72
C TYR A 42 -21.89 -32.84 -11.39
N ILE A 43 -20.99 -32.63 -12.34
CA ILE A 43 -19.58 -33.01 -12.18
C ILE A 43 -18.73 -31.73 -12.33
N CYS A 44 -18.00 -31.36 -11.28
CA CYS A 44 -17.06 -30.25 -11.35
C CYS A 44 -15.77 -30.69 -12.01
N VAL A 45 -15.25 -29.88 -12.93
CA VAL A 45 -13.96 -30.09 -13.57
C VAL A 45 -13.04 -28.92 -13.30
N LYS A 46 -11.75 -29.21 -13.07
CA LYS A 46 -10.78 -28.22 -12.59
C LYS A 46 -9.94 -27.59 -13.71
N ASN A 47 -9.87 -28.24 -14.84
CA ASN A 47 -9.07 -27.81 -15.98
C ASN A 47 -9.61 -28.37 -17.30
N LEU A 48 -9.11 -27.86 -18.42
CA LEU A 48 -9.52 -28.27 -19.76
C LEU A 48 -9.32 -29.77 -20.01
N GLN A 49 -8.25 -30.37 -19.51
CA GLN A 49 -7.97 -31.79 -19.72
C GLN A 49 -9.00 -32.68 -19.02
N GLU A 50 -9.36 -32.35 -17.79
CA GLU A 50 -10.40 -33.04 -17.04
C GLU A 50 -11.77 -32.84 -17.69
N MET A 51 -12.05 -31.65 -18.21
CA MET A 51 -13.26 -31.33 -18.94
C MET A 51 -13.41 -32.24 -20.19
N TYR A 52 -12.39 -32.30 -21.04
CA TYR A 52 -12.41 -33.16 -22.22
C TYR A 52 -12.55 -34.65 -21.85
N GLN A 53 -11.93 -35.09 -20.77
CA GLN A 53 -12.07 -36.46 -20.29
C GLN A 53 -13.51 -36.74 -19.86
N LYS A 54 -14.14 -35.79 -19.11
CA LYS A 54 -15.51 -35.98 -18.64
C LYS A 54 -16.56 -35.90 -19.76
N ILE A 55 -16.35 -35.10 -20.79
CA ILE A 55 -17.21 -35.09 -21.98
C ILE A 55 -17.18 -36.47 -22.68
N ARG A 56 -16.01 -37.07 -22.80
CA ARG A 56 -15.87 -38.42 -23.36
C ARG A 56 -16.47 -39.52 -22.46
N ASP A 57 -16.32 -39.39 -21.14
CA ASP A 57 -16.88 -40.36 -20.17
C ASP A 57 -18.41 -40.31 -20.15
N TYR A 58 -19.00 -39.15 -20.45
CA TYR A 58 -20.42 -38.89 -20.37
C TYR A 58 -20.94 -38.15 -21.62
N PRO A 59 -20.98 -38.82 -22.81
CA PRO A 59 -21.45 -38.19 -24.05
C PRO A 59 -22.92 -37.74 -23.95
N GLY A 60 -23.24 -36.65 -24.61
CA GLY A 60 -24.55 -36.02 -24.52
C GLY A 60 -24.81 -35.30 -23.20
N SER A 61 -23.77 -34.89 -22.50
CA SER A 61 -23.89 -34.05 -21.30
C SER A 61 -24.18 -32.58 -21.64
N ILE A 62 -24.71 -31.85 -20.67
CA ILE A 62 -24.76 -30.39 -20.73
C ILE A 62 -23.51 -29.82 -20.10
N LEU A 63 -22.74 -29.05 -20.86
CA LEU A 63 -21.57 -28.37 -20.34
C LEU A 63 -21.95 -26.92 -19.98
N LEU A 64 -21.81 -26.61 -18.70
CA LEU A 64 -21.89 -25.24 -18.20
C LEU A 64 -20.47 -24.65 -18.08
N ILE A 65 -20.15 -23.66 -18.89
CA ILE A 65 -18.83 -23.08 -19.05
C ILE A 65 -18.81 -21.57 -18.85
N ASP A 66 -17.83 -21.08 -18.10
CA ASP A 66 -17.48 -19.65 -18.07
C ASP A 66 -16.42 -19.36 -19.13
N ILE A 67 -16.85 -18.93 -20.30
CA ILE A 67 -16.00 -18.72 -21.48
C ILE A 67 -14.88 -17.70 -21.20
N LEU A 68 -15.15 -16.66 -20.39
CA LEU A 68 -14.20 -15.58 -20.15
C LEU A 68 -13.09 -15.93 -19.15
N SER A 69 -13.21 -17.06 -18.49
CA SER A 69 -12.21 -17.53 -17.53
C SER A 69 -11.07 -18.32 -18.17
N PHE A 70 -11.13 -18.59 -19.48
CA PHE A 70 -10.08 -19.28 -20.23
C PHE A 70 -9.38 -18.29 -21.16
N GLU A 71 -8.04 -18.28 -21.18
CA GLU A 71 -7.18 -17.33 -21.95
C GLU A 71 -7.15 -17.60 -23.48
N ARG A 72 -8.00 -18.46 -24.00
CA ARG A 72 -8.06 -18.84 -25.42
C ARG A 72 -9.27 -18.20 -26.13
N SER A 73 -9.17 -18.07 -27.46
CA SER A 73 -10.31 -17.60 -28.27
C SER A 73 -11.55 -18.48 -28.01
N TYR A 74 -12.70 -17.88 -27.77
CA TYR A 74 -13.97 -18.57 -27.49
C TYR A 74 -14.32 -19.58 -28.55
N TRP A 75 -14.12 -19.19 -29.81
CA TRP A 75 -14.39 -20.00 -30.96
C TRP A 75 -13.59 -21.28 -31.02
N ASP A 76 -12.30 -21.19 -30.72
CA ASP A 76 -11.42 -22.34 -30.69
C ASP A 76 -11.86 -23.36 -29.64
N ILE A 77 -12.36 -22.90 -28.48
CA ILE A 77 -12.85 -23.79 -27.42
C ILE A 77 -14.14 -24.47 -27.83
N ILE A 78 -15.12 -23.69 -28.31
CA ILE A 78 -16.43 -24.20 -28.73
C ILE A 78 -16.28 -25.18 -29.92
N GLU A 79 -15.48 -24.82 -30.91
CA GLU A 79 -15.22 -25.67 -32.08
C GLU A 79 -14.52 -26.98 -31.70
N CYS A 80 -13.56 -26.93 -30.77
CA CYS A 80 -12.94 -28.15 -30.27
C CYS A 80 -13.90 -29.03 -29.48
N LEU A 81 -14.74 -28.44 -28.62
CA LEU A 81 -15.71 -29.18 -27.81
C LEU A 81 -16.78 -29.85 -28.66
N LYS A 82 -17.28 -29.17 -29.70
CA LYS A 82 -18.27 -29.74 -30.65
C LYS A 82 -17.69 -30.80 -31.60
N LYS A 83 -16.39 -30.74 -31.87
CA LYS A 83 -15.68 -31.83 -32.57
C LYS A 83 -15.55 -33.08 -31.71
N GLU A 84 -15.39 -32.95 -30.39
CA GLU A 84 -15.31 -34.07 -29.45
C GLU A 84 -16.71 -34.71 -29.21
N ASP A 85 -17.74 -33.91 -29.08
CA ASP A 85 -19.12 -34.37 -28.88
C ASP A 85 -20.10 -33.46 -29.65
N PRO A 86 -20.57 -33.88 -30.88
CA PRO A 86 -21.52 -33.08 -31.67
C PRO A 86 -22.89 -32.88 -30.99
N ASP A 87 -23.22 -33.74 -30.04
CA ASP A 87 -24.51 -33.67 -29.31
C ASP A 87 -24.36 -32.91 -27.97
N LEU A 88 -23.19 -32.35 -27.70
CA LEU A 88 -22.95 -31.53 -26.52
C LEU A 88 -23.77 -30.25 -26.56
N SER A 89 -24.57 -30.03 -25.53
CA SER A 89 -25.28 -28.76 -25.34
C SER A 89 -24.44 -27.84 -24.43
N LEU A 90 -24.23 -26.61 -24.87
CA LEU A 90 -23.43 -25.63 -24.17
C LEU A 90 -24.31 -24.59 -23.46
N VAL A 91 -24.10 -24.37 -22.20
CA VAL A 91 -24.64 -23.23 -21.45
C VAL A 91 -23.48 -22.32 -21.06
N CYS A 92 -23.41 -21.15 -21.69
CA CYS A 92 -22.29 -20.24 -21.57
C CYS A 92 -22.60 -19.08 -20.59
N LEU A 93 -21.82 -18.93 -19.55
CA LEU A 93 -21.92 -17.81 -18.64
C LEU A 93 -21.06 -16.62 -19.16
N ILE A 94 -21.71 -15.49 -19.39
CA ILE A 94 -21.10 -14.30 -20.02
C ILE A 94 -21.43 -13.06 -19.21
N SER A 95 -20.45 -12.18 -19.01
CA SER A 95 -20.68 -10.89 -18.38
C SER A 95 -21.36 -9.92 -19.34
N LYS A 96 -22.19 -9.01 -18.81
CA LYS A 96 -23.02 -8.07 -19.57
C LYS A 96 -22.22 -7.21 -20.56
N ASP A 97 -21.02 -6.78 -20.19
CA ASP A 97 -20.12 -5.99 -21.03
C ASP A 97 -19.60 -6.73 -22.27
N LYS A 98 -19.71 -8.06 -22.29
CA LYS A 98 -19.25 -8.92 -23.37
C LYS A 98 -20.37 -9.52 -24.21
N LEU A 99 -21.63 -9.37 -23.78
CA LEU A 99 -22.77 -9.93 -24.45
C LEU A 99 -22.90 -9.47 -25.94
N ALA A 100 -22.57 -8.20 -26.20
CA ALA A 100 -22.58 -7.63 -27.55
C ALA A 100 -21.57 -8.25 -28.53
N TYR A 101 -20.49 -8.87 -28.01
CA TYR A 101 -19.44 -9.48 -28.83
C TYR A 101 -19.72 -10.94 -29.18
N VAL A 102 -20.79 -11.56 -28.66
CA VAL A 102 -21.03 -13.00 -28.73
C VAL A 102 -22.41 -13.33 -29.37
N HIS A 103 -23.09 -12.32 -29.88
CA HIS A 103 -24.39 -12.52 -30.58
C HIS A 103 -24.35 -13.56 -31.71
N SER A 104 -23.18 -13.78 -32.34
CA SER A 104 -22.98 -14.82 -33.35
C SER A 104 -23.08 -16.26 -32.82
N LEU A 105 -23.02 -16.45 -31.48
CA LEU A 105 -23.18 -17.77 -30.84
C LEU A 105 -24.67 -18.20 -30.73
N GLU A 106 -25.60 -17.25 -30.76
CA GLU A 106 -27.04 -17.54 -30.70
C GLU A 106 -27.60 -18.19 -31.99
N GLU A 107 -26.82 -18.16 -33.07
CA GLU A 107 -27.20 -18.83 -34.34
C GLU A 107 -26.92 -20.35 -34.29
N ASP A 108 -26.29 -20.86 -33.22
CA ASP A 108 -26.02 -22.27 -33.02
C ASP A 108 -27.06 -22.88 -32.06
N ASP A 109 -27.94 -23.71 -32.57
CA ASP A 109 -29.06 -24.36 -31.86
C ASP A 109 -28.70 -25.15 -30.59
N ALA A 110 -27.43 -25.27 -30.26
CA ALA A 110 -26.95 -25.98 -29.06
C ALA A 110 -26.11 -25.12 -28.11
N CYS A 111 -26.14 -23.80 -28.27
CA CYS A 111 -25.44 -22.86 -27.37
C CYS A 111 -26.44 -21.89 -26.75
N TYR A 112 -26.47 -21.86 -25.41
CA TYR A 112 -27.37 -21.00 -24.61
C TYR A 112 -26.56 -20.00 -23.83
N LEU A 113 -26.80 -18.72 -24.02
CA LEU A 113 -26.12 -17.64 -23.35
C LEU A 113 -26.84 -17.25 -22.05
N VAL A 114 -26.09 -17.15 -20.96
CA VAL A 114 -26.59 -16.73 -19.65
C VAL A 114 -25.76 -15.57 -19.15
N GLU A 115 -26.40 -14.43 -18.92
CA GLU A 115 -25.74 -13.27 -18.30
C GLU A 115 -25.33 -13.61 -16.85
N LYS A 116 -24.04 -13.49 -16.51
CA LYS A 116 -23.50 -13.88 -15.19
C LYS A 116 -24.20 -13.21 -14.02
N GLU A 117 -24.53 -11.93 -14.20
CA GLU A 117 -25.18 -11.10 -13.19
C GLU A 117 -26.65 -11.47 -12.95
N LYS A 118 -27.21 -12.30 -13.83
CA LYS A 118 -28.61 -12.80 -13.75
C LYS A 118 -28.67 -14.33 -13.72
N ALA A 119 -27.58 -15.00 -13.38
CA ALA A 119 -27.49 -16.46 -13.42
C ALA A 119 -28.59 -17.14 -12.56
N ASP A 120 -28.96 -16.57 -11.43
CA ASP A 120 -30.04 -17.02 -10.55
C ASP A 120 -31.43 -17.05 -11.23
N GLN A 121 -31.66 -16.19 -12.23
CA GLN A 121 -32.92 -16.06 -12.95
C GLN A 121 -32.95 -16.78 -14.32
N MET A 122 -31.80 -16.81 -15.01
CA MET A 122 -31.65 -17.26 -16.38
C MET A 122 -31.13 -18.69 -16.52
N LEU A 123 -30.43 -19.23 -15.54
CA LEU A 123 -29.75 -20.52 -15.63
C LEU A 123 -30.76 -21.68 -15.76
N LEU A 124 -31.80 -21.70 -14.96
CA LEU A 124 -32.81 -22.76 -15.03
C LEU A 124 -33.54 -22.80 -16.39
N PRO A 125 -34.02 -21.68 -16.95
CA PRO A 125 -34.59 -21.67 -18.33
C PRO A 125 -33.60 -22.17 -19.38
N ALA A 126 -32.32 -21.77 -19.31
CA ALA A 126 -31.29 -22.19 -20.26
C ALA A 126 -31.01 -23.71 -20.17
N LEU A 127 -30.86 -24.26 -18.96
CA LEU A 127 -30.68 -25.71 -18.75
C LEU A 127 -31.92 -26.51 -19.21
N THR A 128 -33.10 -25.98 -19.00
CA THR A 128 -34.35 -26.65 -19.46
C THR A 128 -34.39 -26.73 -20.99
N ARG A 129 -34.09 -25.63 -21.70
CA ARG A 129 -33.98 -25.61 -23.15
C ARG A 129 -32.91 -26.56 -23.67
N ALA A 130 -31.69 -26.50 -23.08
CA ALA A 130 -30.62 -27.39 -23.47
C ALA A 130 -31.02 -28.89 -23.37
N ARG A 131 -31.79 -29.27 -22.35
CA ARG A 131 -32.32 -30.65 -22.21
C ARG A 131 -33.42 -31.00 -23.19
N GLU A 132 -34.35 -30.09 -23.43
CA GLU A 132 -35.41 -30.32 -24.43
C GLU A 132 -34.80 -30.53 -25.81
N ASP A 133 -33.79 -29.78 -26.19
CA ASP A 133 -33.14 -29.91 -27.48
C ASP A 133 -32.26 -31.17 -27.57
N GLN A 134 -31.61 -31.60 -26.50
CA GLN A 134 -30.96 -32.91 -26.44
C GLN A 134 -31.94 -34.06 -26.61
N GLN A 135 -33.12 -34.00 -25.98
CA GLN A 135 -34.15 -35.04 -26.14
C GLN A 135 -34.69 -35.14 -27.57
N LYS A 136 -34.72 -34.02 -28.33
CA LYS A 136 -35.10 -34.00 -29.74
C LYS A 136 -34.05 -34.63 -30.67
N ARG A 137 -32.79 -34.60 -30.30
CA ARG A 137 -31.62 -35.09 -31.09
C ARG A 137 -31.34 -36.59 -30.90
N LEU A 138 -31.79 -37.22 -29.81
CA LEU A 138 -31.49 -38.59 -29.40
C LEU A 138 -32.08 -39.77 -30.23
N PRO A 139 -32.91 -39.63 -31.28
CA PRO A 139 -33.42 -40.77 -31.99
C PRO A 139 -32.52 -41.40 -33.09
N THR A 140 -31.33 -40.89 -33.37
CA THR A 140 -30.54 -41.29 -34.55
C THR A 140 -29.08 -41.66 -34.31
N LEU A 141 -28.70 -42.38 -33.27
CA LEU A 141 -27.34 -42.90 -33.19
C LEU A 141 -27.28 -44.43 -33.06
N ASN A 142 -27.02 -45.07 -34.23
CA ASN A 142 -26.57 -46.44 -34.31
C ASN A 142 -25.06 -46.56 -33.91
N LYS A 143 -24.76 -47.51 -33.06
CA LYS A 143 -23.42 -47.85 -32.62
C LYS A 143 -22.51 -48.21 -33.81
N LYS A 144 -21.54 -47.34 -34.12
CA LYS A 144 -20.24 -47.68 -34.72
C LYS A 144 -19.46 -46.41 -35.00
N GLU A 145 -18.45 -46.22 -34.19
CA GLU A 145 -17.12 -45.72 -34.55
C GLU A 145 -16.40 -45.20 -33.31
N VAL A 146 -15.70 -46.15 -32.68
CA VAL A 146 -14.63 -45.76 -31.74
C VAL A 146 -13.42 -45.49 -32.62
N ILE A 147 -13.19 -44.26 -33.01
CA ILE A 147 -11.99 -43.85 -33.70
C ILE A 147 -10.93 -43.49 -32.62
N THR A 148 -9.80 -44.13 -32.73
CA THR A 148 -8.62 -43.95 -31.86
C THR A 148 -8.06 -42.54 -32.01
N LEU A 149 -8.35 -41.68 -31.08
CA LEU A 149 -7.90 -40.25 -31.00
C LEU A 149 -6.51 -40.06 -30.39
N GLU A 150 -5.70 -41.11 -30.22
CA GLU A 150 -4.32 -40.99 -29.66
C GLU A 150 -3.35 -40.18 -30.53
N LYS A 151 -3.58 -40.07 -31.85
CA LYS A 151 -2.69 -39.31 -32.73
C LYS A 151 -2.92 -37.80 -32.69
N ASP A 152 -4.17 -37.37 -32.53
CA ASP A 152 -4.49 -35.91 -32.53
C ASP A 152 -4.19 -35.28 -31.18
N TYR A 153 -4.21 -36.04 -30.10
CA TYR A 153 -3.86 -35.58 -28.76
C TYR A 153 -2.39 -35.14 -28.61
N LYS A 154 -1.45 -35.79 -29.29
CA LYS A 154 -0.03 -35.38 -29.29
C LYS A 154 0.19 -34.04 -30.02
N GLY A 155 -0.55 -33.77 -31.05
CA GLY A 155 -0.51 -32.49 -31.76
C GLY A 155 -1.03 -31.33 -30.92
N PHE A 156 -2.07 -31.59 -30.13
CA PHE A 156 -2.72 -30.57 -29.29
C PHE A 156 -1.89 -30.21 -28.04
N SER A 157 -1.26 -31.18 -27.40
CA SER A 157 -0.36 -30.95 -26.26
C SER A 157 0.91 -30.17 -26.65
N ASN A 158 1.43 -30.41 -27.86
CA ASN A 158 2.61 -29.70 -28.38
C ASN A 158 2.30 -28.26 -28.83
N GLY A 159 1.09 -27.96 -29.28
CA GLY A 159 0.66 -26.61 -29.65
C GLY A 159 0.45 -25.69 -28.45
N ILE A 160 0.05 -26.23 -27.30
CA ILE A 160 -0.13 -25.46 -26.06
C ILE A 160 1.23 -25.10 -25.40
N SER A 161 2.23 -25.94 -25.59
CA SER A 161 3.56 -25.73 -24.94
C SER A 161 4.42 -24.68 -25.63
N THR A 162 4.15 -24.29 -26.87
CA THR A 162 5.03 -23.41 -27.66
C THR A 162 4.69 -21.93 -27.60
N ASN A 163 3.47 -21.55 -27.12
CA ASN A 163 3.01 -20.14 -27.11
C ASN A 163 2.72 -19.56 -25.71
N LEU A 164 2.87 -20.34 -24.65
CA LEU A 164 2.75 -19.83 -23.30
C LEU A 164 4.16 -19.58 -22.73
N SER A 165 4.45 -18.33 -22.37
CA SER A 165 5.67 -18.05 -21.63
C SER A 165 5.65 -18.84 -20.32
N ARG A 166 6.83 -19.29 -19.85
CA ARG A 166 6.98 -19.95 -18.53
C ARG A 166 6.23 -19.21 -17.42
N ARG A 167 6.12 -17.92 -17.55
CA ARG A 167 5.45 -17.01 -16.61
C ARG A 167 3.92 -17.11 -16.65
N SER A 168 3.34 -17.32 -17.81
CA SER A 168 1.89 -17.51 -17.98
C SER A 168 1.43 -18.89 -17.52
N PHE A 169 2.26 -19.91 -17.76
CA PHE A 169 2.04 -21.27 -17.26
C PHE A 169 2.13 -21.33 -15.72
N LEU A 170 3.13 -20.67 -15.12
CA LEU A 170 3.28 -20.60 -13.66
C LEU A 170 2.16 -19.80 -12.98
N LYS A 171 1.63 -18.77 -13.65
CA LYS A 171 0.46 -18.01 -13.14
C LYS A 171 -0.81 -18.86 -13.10
N ALA A 172 -0.99 -19.74 -14.07
CA ALA A 172 -2.10 -20.68 -14.09
C ALA A 172 -1.89 -21.84 -13.11
N SER A 173 -0.65 -22.33 -12.98
CA SER A 173 -0.30 -23.47 -12.13
C SER A 173 -0.22 -23.15 -10.64
N ALA A 174 0.07 -21.89 -10.25
CA ALA A 174 0.13 -21.49 -8.85
C ALA A 174 -1.23 -21.63 -8.13
N VAL A 175 -2.33 -21.63 -8.87
CA VAL A 175 -3.67 -21.91 -8.34
C VAL A 175 -3.92 -23.41 -8.20
N THR A 176 -3.22 -24.25 -8.97
CA THR A 176 -3.47 -25.70 -9.08
C THR A 176 -2.43 -26.55 -8.34
N ALA A 177 -1.21 -26.06 -8.11
CA ALA A 177 -0.10 -26.82 -7.50
C ALA A 177 -0.30 -27.12 -6.00
N VAL A 178 -1.33 -26.59 -5.38
CA VAL A 178 -1.73 -26.95 -4.00
C VAL A 178 -2.44 -28.32 -3.94
N ALA A 179 -2.78 -28.91 -5.10
CA ALA A 179 -3.68 -30.07 -5.15
C ALA A 179 -3.07 -31.38 -5.72
N SER A 180 -1.85 -31.42 -6.26
CA SER A 180 -1.34 -32.69 -6.82
C SER A 180 0.15 -32.90 -6.51
N GLY A 181 0.42 -33.88 -5.66
CA GLY A 181 1.76 -34.30 -5.28
C GLY A 181 2.49 -35.03 -6.40
N VAL A 182 3.42 -34.35 -7.03
CA VAL A 182 4.59 -35.00 -7.67
C VAL A 182 5.74 -33.99 -7.62
N ILE A 183 6.66 -34.15 -6.70
CA ILE A 183 8.08 -33.77 -6.87
C ILE A 183 8.90 -34.58 -5.85
N ALA A 184 9.70 -35.50 -6.35
CA ALA A 184 10.79 -36.11 -5.62
C ALA A 184 12.10 -35.43 -6.06
N SER A 185 12.97 -35.15 -5.10
CA SER A 185 14.35 -34.66 -5.26
C SER A 185 14.59 -33.16 -5.46
N ASN A 186 14.26 -32.35 -4.47
CA ASN A 186 14.87 -31.00 -4.30
C ASN A 186 14.76 -30.58 -2.82
N PRO A 187 15.78 -30.02 -2.14
CA PRO A 187 15.72 -29.66 -0.72
C PRO A 187 14.64 -28.61 -0.37
N LEU A 188 14.18 -27.84 -1.36
CA LEU A 188 13.03 -26.94 -1.22
C LEU A 188 11.68 -27.66 -1.04
N ALA A 189 11.61 -28.95 -1.44
CA ALA A 189 10.40 -29.75 -1.32
C ALA A 189 10.10 -30.21 0.13
N THR A 190 11.08 -30.14 1.04
CA THR A 190 10.89 -30.58 2.43
C THR A 190 9.93 -29.67 3.20
N GLY A 191 9.94 -28.36 2.91
CA GLY A 191 8.98 -27.43 3.49
C GLY A 191 7.55 -27.61 2.94
N MET A 192 7.42 -27.99 1.68
CA MET A 192 6.12 -28.26 1.06
C MET A 192 5.57 -29.64 1.45
N LYS A 193 6.44 -30.62 1.77
CA LYS A 193 5.98 -31.94 2.29
C LYS A 193 5.26 -31.79 3.65
N ALA A 194 5.65 -30.85 4.48
CA ALA A 194 4.95 -30.58 5.73
C ALA A 194 3.52 -30.00 5.54
N LEU A 195 3.25 -29.42 4.35
CA LEU A 195 1.92 -28.90 3.98
C LEU A 195 1.11 -29.88 3.11
N ALA A 196 1.77 -30.86 2.46
CA ALA A 196 1.19 -31.80 1.49
C ALA A 196 0.94 -33.21 2.01
N VAL A 197 1.33 -33.52 3.24
CA VAL A 197 0.93 -34.79 3.89
C VAL A 197 -0.48 -34.62 4.46
N GLY A 198 -1.45 -34.62 3.57
CA GLY A 198 -2.84 -34.92 3.91
C GLY A 198 -3.00 -36.44 3.94
N GLU A 199 -2.92 -37.05 5.11
CA GLU A 199 -3.53 -38.36 5.33
C GLU A 199 -5.01 -38.27 4.93
N SER A 200 -5.55 -39.27 4.32
CA SER A 200 -6.98 -39.47 4.01
C SER A 200 -7.85 -39.08 5.24
N PRO A 201 -8.98 -38.45 5.10
CA PRO A 201 -9.76 -37.97 6.21
C PRO A 201 -10.21 -39.14 7.09
N VAL A 202 -9.58 -39.25 8.26
CA VAL A 202 -10.17 -39.96 9.37
C VAL A 202 -11.31 -39.08 9.85
N ALA A 203 -12.51 -39.60 9.83
CA ALA A 203 -13.70 -38.94 10.31
C ALA A 203 -13.50 -38.42 11.74
N GLY A 204 -13.61 -37.08 11.96
CA GLY A 204 -13.74 -36.57 13.30
C GLY A 204 -13.16 -35.22 13.69
N ASN A 205 -12.43 -34.44 12.85
CA ASN A 205 -11.89 -33.17 13.30
C ASN A 205 -12.48 -32.00 12.49
N GLU A 206 -13.38 -31.23 13.14
CA GLU A 206 -13.95 -30.01 12.57
C GLU A 206 -12.88 -28.93 12.36
N GLU A 207 -12.86 -28.33 11.16
CA GLU A 207 -12.03 -27.19 10.85
C GLU A 207 -12.56 -25.96 11.59
N LYS A 208 -11.74 -25.37 12.48
CA LYS A 208 -12.07 -24.14 13.20
C LYS A 208 -11.68 -22.91 12.36
N LEU A 209 -12.61 -21.98 12.20
CA LEU A 209 -12.34 -20.66 11.60
C LEU A 209 -12.07 -19.63 12.68
N VAL A 210 -10.88 -19.01 12.65
CA VAL A 210 -10.51 -17.97 13.60
C VAL A 210 -10.33 -16.64 12.87
N SER A 211 -10.97 -15.58 13.37
CA SER A 211 -10.86 -14.23 12.78
C SER A 211 -9.47 -13.65 12.99
N SER A 212 -8.89 -13.14 11.93
CA SER A 212 -7.55 -12.61 11.92
C SER A 212 -7.40 -11.41 10.99
N VAL A 213 -6.24 -10.77 11.00
CA VAL A 213 -5.94 -9.56 10.24
C VAL A 213 -4.54 -9.64 9.62
N CYS A 214 -4.41 -9.26 8.35
CA CYS A 214 -3.11 -9.00 7.74
C CYS A 214 -2.57 -7.65 8.25
N ARG A 215 -1.47 -7.66 9.01
CA ARG A 215 -0.88 -6.48 9.64
C ARG A 215 0.29 -5.87 8.87
N SER A 216 0.34 -6.11 7.57
CA SER A 216 1.43 -5.61 6.72
C SER A 216 1.44 -4.10 6.56
N ASN A 217 2.59 -3.57 6.11
CA ASN A 217 2.80 -2.14 5.85
C ASN A 217 2.11 -1.62 4.56
N CYS A 218 1.28 -2.40 3.89
CA CYS A 218 0.47 -1.88 2.77
C CYS A 218 -0.77 -1.10 3.22
N PHE A 219 -1.01 -0.97 4.52
CA PHE A 219 -2.10 -0.22 5.17
C PHE A 219 -3.52 -0.69 4.87
N GLN A 220 -3.70 -1.79 4.14
CA GLN A 220 -5.03 -2.24 3.70
C GLN A 220 -5.82 -2.97 4.79
N CYS A 221 -5.13 -3.54 5.78
CA CYS A 221 -5.73 -4.24 6.92
C CYS A 221 -6.76 -5.29 6.50
N CYS A 222 -6.41 -6.15 5.56
CA CYS A 222 -7.30 -7.18 5.07
C CYS A 222 -7.75 -8.09 6.22
N ARG A 223 -9.05 -8.21 6.40
CA ARG A 223 -9.65 -9.16 7.34
C ARG A 223 -9.53 -10.56 6.77
N LEU A 224 -9.16 -11.52 7.60
CA LEU A 224 -8.89 -12.91 7.20
C LEU A 224 -9.59 -13.89 8.14
N TYR A 225 -9.91 -15.07 7.63
CA TYR A 225 -10.09 -16.26 8.43
C TYR A 225 -8.83 -17.13 8.34
N ALA A 226 -8.29 -17.52 9.48
CA ALA A 226 -7.32 -18.60 9.58
C ALA A 226 -8.09 -19.91 9.80
N HIS A 227 -7.86 -20.88 8.93
CA HIS A 227 -8.43 -22.21 9.02
C HIS A 227 -7.51 -23.09 9.86
N VAL A 228 -8.00 -23.57 10.98
CA VAL A 228 -7.22 -24.35 11.94
C VAL A 228 -7.76 -25.79 12.01
N ARG A 229 -6.86 -26.74 11.82
CA ARG A 229 -7.12 -28.18 12.01
C ARG A 229 -5.99 -28.77 12.83
N ASP A 230 -6.31 -29.54 13.85
CA ASP A 230 -5.33 -30.17 14.76
C ASP A 230 -4.29 -29.18 15.32
N GLY A 231 -4.77 -27.98 15.72
CA GLY A 231 -3.92 -26.92 16.25
C GLY A 231 -2.99 -26.23 15.24
N LYS A 232 -3.09 -26.54 13.94
CA LYS A 232 -2.27 -25.96 12.87
C LYS A 232 -3.11 -25.16 11.90
N ILE A 233 -2.57 -24.03 11.45
CA ILE A 233 -3.18 -23.23 10.39
C ILE A 233 -2.92 -23.92 9.05
N THR A 234 -3.97 -24.26 8.32
CA THR A 234 -3.89 -24.96 7.03
C THR A 234 -3.94 -23.99 5.86
N LYS A 235 -4.74 -22.92 5.96
CA LYS A 235 -4.86 -21.87 4.94
C LYS A 235 -5.42 -20.59 5.57
N THR A 236 -5.33 -19.50 4.81
CA THR A 236 -6.03 -18.24 5.10
C THR A 236 -6.98 -17.91 3.96
N THR A 237 -8.14 -17.33 4.28
CA THR A 237 -9.12 -16.83 3.31
C THR A 237 -9.58 -15.43 3.68
N PRO A 238 -10.06 -14.62 2.73
CA PRO A 238 -10.66 -13.34 3.07
C PRO A 238 -11.85 -13.51 4.01
N ALA A 239 -11.97 -12.63 5.00
CA ALA A 239 -13.16 -12.51 5.83
C ALA A 239 -13.92 -11.23 5.47
N ALA A 240 -15.25 -11.29 5.47
CA ALA A 240 -16.09 -10.19 5.05
C ALA A 240 -16.01 -9.00 6.01
N TYR A 241 -15.97 -7.79 5.45
CA TYR A 241 -16.28 -6.57 6.17
C TYR A 241 -17.80 -6.32 6.14
N PRO A 242 -18.35 -5.58 7.12
CA PRO A 242 -19.74 -5.13 7.04
C PRO A 242 -20.05 -4.33 5.76
N ASP A 243 -19.08 -3.62 5.26
CA ASP A 243 -19.12 -2.94 3.96
C ASP A 243 -18.25 -3.75 2.97
N GLU A 244 -18.90 -4.46 2.05
CA GLU A 244 -18.28 -5.44 1.17
C GLU A 244 -17.16 -4.87 0.28
N ILE A 245 -17.21 -3.58 -0.03
CA ILE A 245 -16.18 -2.94 -0.86
C ILE A 245 -14.78 -3.05 -0.27
N TYR A 246 -14.66 -3.25 1.05
CA TYR A 246 -13.38 -3.47 1.73
C TYR A 246 -13.00 -4.94 1.87
N THR A 247 -13.90 -5.86 1.51
CA THR A 247 -13.66 -7.31 1.61
C THR A 247 -12.66 -7.77 0.57
N GLY A 248 -11.67 -8.54 0.98
CA GLY A 248 -10.70 -9.19 0.10
C GLY A 248 -9.29 -9.17 0.64
N CYS A 249 -8.41 -9.97 0.02
CA CYS A 249 -6.98 -9.93 0.29
C CYS A 249 -6.17 -10.28 -0.95
N CYS A 250 -4.88 -9.96 -0.94
CA CYS A 250 -3.95 -10.29 -2.02
C CYS A 250 -3.14 -11.55 -1.70
N LEU A 251 -2.30 -12.01 -2.63
CA LEU A 251 -1.44 -13.18 -2.45
C LEU A 251 -0.56 -13.11 -1.20
N ARG A 252 -0.12 -11.90 -0.80
CA ARG A 252 0.63 -11.71 0.45
C ARG A 252 -0.18 -12.16 1.68
N GLY A 253 -1.46 -11.80 1.75
CA GLY A 253 -2.34 -12.25 2.83
C GLY A 253 -2.65 -13.75 2.78
N LEU A 254 -2.79 -14.32 1.58
CA LEU A 254 -3.02 -15.76 1.39
C LEU A 254 -1.78 -16.61 1.72
N SER A 255 -0.57 -16.05 1.58
CA SER A 255 0.70 -16.75 1.87
C SER A 255 1.16 -16.65 3.33
N LEU A 256 0.40 -16.02 4.22
CA LEU A 256 0.80 -15.84 5.62
C LEU A 256 1.07 -17.16 6.36
N VAL A 257 0.40 -18.24 5.96
CA VAL A 257 0.68 -19.58 6.51
C VAL A 257 2.13 -19.99 6.27
N GLN A 258 2.66 -19.74 5.06
CA GLN A 258 4.07 -20.04 4.74
C GLN A 258 5.05 -19.20 5.56
N ARG A 259 4.69 -17.96 5.89
CA ARG A 259 5.51 -17.14 6.81
C ARG A 259 5.42 -17.64 8.26
N THR A 260 4.24 -18.02 8.73
CA THR A 260 4.05 -18.54 10.08
C THR A 260 4.91 -19.79 10.32
N TYR A 261 4.94 -20.68 9.36
CA TYR A 261 5.71 -21.94 9.43
C TYR A 261 7.00 -21.91 8.61
N SER A 262 7.56 -20.70 8.37
CA SER A 262 8.81 -20.57 7.61
C SER A 262 9.94 -21.38 8.26
N PRO A 263 10.71 -22.16 7.49
CA PRO A 263 11.85 -22.89 8.02
C PRO A 263 12.98 -21.97 8.49
N THR A 264 13.06 -20.76 7.95
CA THR A 264 14.05 -19.71 8.29
C THR A 264 13.63 -18.84 9.47
N ARG A 265 12.53 -19.18 10.12
CA ARG A 265 12.06 -18.44 11.28
C ARG A 265 13.05 -18.56 12.44
N ILE A 266 13.29 -17.44 13.14
CA ILE A 266 14.08 -17.43 14.37
C ILE A 266 13.27 -18.19 15.43
N LYS A 267 13.89 -19.25 16.00
CA LYS A 267 13.17 -20.25 16.84
C LYS A 267 13.43 -20.08 18.34
N TYR A 268 14.57 -19.55 18.68
CA TYR A 268 15.06 -19.40 20.05
C TYR A 268 16.02 -18.21 20.14
N PRO A 269 16.28 -17.66 21.33
CA PRO A 269 17.29 -16.61 21.49
C PRO A 269 18.68 -17.11 21.05
N MET A 270 19.42 -16.26 20.37
CA MET A 270 20.74 -16.57 19.86
C MET A 270 21.71 -15.43 20.11
N ARG A 271 22.96 -15.80 20.43
CA ARG A 271 24.10 -14.90 20.57
C ARG A 271 25.05 -15.12 19.40
N ARG A 272 25.57 -14.05 18.86
CA ARG A 272 26.58 -14.08 17.80
C ARG A 272 27.90 -14.65 18.30
N ILE A 273 28.52 -15.49 17.45
CA ILE A 273 29.88 -16.00 17.64
C ILE A 273 30.78 -15.39 16.56
N GLY A 274 31.87 -14.70 16.96
CA GLY A 274 32.78 -14.07 16.02
C GLY A 274 32.34 -12.67 15.58
N GLU A 275 32.70 -12.26 14.37
CA GLU A 275 32.41 -10.93 13.83
C GLU A 275 30.94 -10.75 13.41
N ARG A 276 30.44 -9.50 13.44
CA ARG A 276 29.10 -9.18 12.93
C ARG A 276 29.02 -9.47 11.44
N GLY A 277 27.94 -10.11 11.01
CA GLY A 277 27.76 -10.54 9.62
C GLY A 277 28.40 -11.89 9.25
N ALA A 278 29.17 -12.54 10.14
CA ALA A 278 29.71 -13.87 9.91
C ALA A 278 28.65 -15.00 9.91
N ASP A 279 27.43 -14.67 10.29
CA ASP A 279 26.26 -15.56 10.33
C ASP A 279 26.46 -16.83 11.20
N LYS A 280 27.27 -16.68 12.26
CA LYS A 280 27.57 -17.73 13.23
C LYS A 280 26.90 -17.44 14.56
N TRP A 281 26.06 -18.35 15.00
CA TRP A 281 25.16 -18.17 16.14
C TRP A 281 25.24 -19.35 17.11
N GLU A 282 25.18 -19.07 18.40
CA GLU A 282 24.90 -20.05 19.43
C GLU A 282 23.53 -19.82 20.06
N ARG A 283 22.79 -20.89 20.30
CA ARG A 283 21.55 -20.81 21.05
C ARG A 283 21.83 -20.53 22.51
N ILE A 284 21.10 -19.57 23.10
CA ILE A 284 21.12 -19.25 24.52
C ILE A 284 19.70 -19.35 25.08
N SER A 285 19.58 -19.43 26.39
CA SER A 285 18.26 -19.38 27.04
C SER A 285 17.70 -17.95 27.08
N TRP A 286 16.37 -17.81 27.27
CA TRP A 286 15.76 -16.51 27.49
C TRP A 286 16.36 -15.79 28.70
N ASP A 287 16.63 -16.51 29.81
CA ASP A 287 17.22 -15.91 31.00
C ASP A 287 18.63 -15.38 30.74
N GLU A 288 19.47 -16.10 30.01
CA GLU A 288 20.78 -15.64 29.59
C GLU A 288 20.67 -14.39 28.70
N ALA A 289 19.80 -14.43 27.70
CA ALA A 289 19.58 -13.30 26.80
C ALA A 289 19.13 -12.04 27.55
N ILE A 290 18.09 -12.14 28.37
CA ILE A 290 17.55 -11.00 29.14
C ILE A 290 18.55 -10.48 30.16
N ASN A 291 19.28 -11.38 30.85
CA ASN A 291 20.34 -10.97 31.79
C ASN A 291 21.46 -10.20 31.07
N GLU A 292 21.95 -10.69 29.93
CA GLU A 292 23.01 -10.03 29.18
C GLU A 292 22.56 -8.67 28.63
N ILE A 293 21.38 -8.63 27.98
CA ILE A 293 20.82 -7.40 27.41
C ILE A 293 20.66 -6.34 28.51
N SER A 294 20.00 -6.70 29.61
CA SER A 294 19.72 -5.75 30.68
C SER A 294 21.03 -5.25 31.36
N LYS A 295 21.98 -6.15 31.59
CA LYS A 295 23.28 -5.79 32.16
C LYS A 295 24.04 -4.81 31.28
N LYS A 296 24.09 -5.08 29.95
CA LYS A 296 24.79 -4.21 28.99
C LYS A 296 24.09 -2.87 28.83
N PHE A 297 22.77 -2.84 28.75
CA PHE A 297 22.00 -1.59 28.69
C PHE A 297 22.20 -0.74 29.93
N MET A 298 22.13 -1.31 31.14
CA MET A 298 22.35 -0.58 32.38
C MET A 298 23.81 -0.06 32.48
N ALA A 299 24.79 -0.84 32.04
CA ALA A 299 26.18 -0.41 32.04
C ALA A 299 26.41 0.77 31.08
N ILE A 300 25.90 0.70 29.86
CA ILE A 300 25.97 1.78 28.88
C ILE A 300 25.27 3.05 29.39
N GLN A 301 24.09 2.90 30.01
CA GLN A 301 23.37 4.03 30.59
C GLN A 301 24.14 4.67 31.77
N SER A 302 24.74 3.85 32.61
CA SER A 302 25.54 4.35 33.73
C SER A 302 26.79 5.12 33.28
N GLN A 303 27.38 4.69 32.17
CA GLN A 303 28.61 5.29 31.63
C GLN A 303 28.37 6.52 30.77
N TYR A 304 27.35 6.48 29.92
CA TYR A 304 27.15 7.46 28.85
C TYR A 304 25.83 8.22 28.97
N GLY A 305 24.93 7.84 29.88
CA GLY A 305 23.59 8.37 30.00
C GLY A 305 22.53 7.57 29.22
N PRO A 306 21.24 7.75 29.54
CA PRO A 306 20.16 6.98 28.93
C PRO A 306 20.02 7.19 27.41
N GLN A 307 20.42 8.35 26.89
CA GLN A 307 20.38 8.66 25.45
C GLN A 307 21.35 7.78 24.62
N ALA A 308 22.33 7.13 25.26
CA ALA A 308 23.30 6.27 24.58
C ALA A 308 22.71 4.95 24.06
N LEU A 309 21.50 4.60 24.51
CA LEU A 309 20.69 3.53 23.96
C LEU A 309 19.69 4.11 22.95
N VAL A 310 19.67 3.55 21.75
CA VAL A 310 18.69 3.87 20.70
C VAL A 310 17.65 2.76 20.57
N VAL A 311 16.38 3.14 20.55
CA VAL A 311 15.30 2.26 20.14
C VAL A 311 14.94 2.55 18.67
N ASP A 312 15.27 1.59 17.80
CA ASP A 312 14.95 1.60 16.37
C ASP A 312 13.68 0.77 16.13
N THR A 313 12.61 1.44 15.75
CA THR A 313 11.32 0.80 15.43
C THR A 313 10.87 1.15 14.02
N GLY A 314 10.30 0.18 13.34
CA GLY A 314 9.76 0.33 11.99
C GLY A 314 8.36 -0.25 11.82
N SER A 315 7.88 -0.18 10.61
CA SER A 315 6.51 -0.58 10.25
C SER A 315 6.36 -2.07 9.90
N GLY A 316 7.21 -2.92 10.44
CA GLY A 316 7.14 -4.39 10.26
C GLY A 316 5.88 -5.01 10.84
N ASN A 317 5.29 -4.35 11.84
CA ASN A 317 4.03 -4.73 12.46
C ASN A 317 3.21 -3.48 12.81
N TYR A 318 1.97 -3.45 12.40
CA TYR A 318 1.03 -2.35 12.66
C TYR A 318 -0.03 -2.68 13.72
N GLY A 319 0.18 -3.68 14.56
CA GLY A 319 -0.63 -3.88 15.77
C GLY A 319 -0.51 -2.69 16.72
N LEU A 320 -1.55 -2.41 17.49
CA LEU A 320 -1.52 -1.30 18.47
C LEU A 320 -0.80 -1.68 19.77
N VAL A 321 -0.75 -2.98 20.12
CA VAL A 321 0.00 -3.50 21.27
C VAL A 321 1.43 -3.85 20.88
N HIS A 322 1.58 -4.67 19.83
CA HIS A 322 2.86 -5.27 19.41
C HIS A 322 3.55 -4.54 18.25
N GLY A 323 2.98 -3.46 17.73
CA GLY A 323 3.50 -2.76 16.56
C GLY A 323 4.37 -1.55 16.90
N ILE A 324 4.67 -0.79 15.85
CA ILE A 324 5.52 0.42 15.89
C ILE A 324 5.08 1.47 16.94
N GLN A 325 3.78 1.56 17.22
CA GLN A 325 3.19 2.47 18.20
C GLN A 325 2.79 1.74 19.50
N GLY A 326 3.32 0.56 19.73
CA GLY A 326 2.95 -0.27 20.86
C GLY A 326 3.81 -0.10 22.11
N VAL A 327 3.88 -1.18 22.89
CA VAL A 327 4.57 -1.24 24.18
C VAL A 327 6.06 -0.95 24.10
N VAL A 328 6.70 -1.09 22.92
CA VAL A 328 8.10 -0.70 22.71
C VAL A 328 8.35 0.78 23.00
N THR A 329 7.39 1.66 22.71
CA THR A 329 7.45 3.09 23.07
C THR A 329 7.48 3.29 24.59
N ARG A 330 6.76 2.44 25.34
CA ARG A 330 6.77 2.45 26.80
C ARG A 330 8.17 2.15 27.35
N LEU A 331 8.87 1.16 26.78
CA LEU A 331 10.25 0.87 27.17
C LEU A 331 11.17 2.08 26.93
N ALA A 332 11.14 2.61 25.73
CA ALA A 332 11.94 3.79 25.36
C ALA A 332 11.69 4.95 26.32
N ASN A 333 10.43 5.22 26.62
CA ASN A 333 10.04 6.26 27.56
C ASN A 333 10.44 5.93 29.00
N SER A 334 10.28 4.72 29.47
CA SER A 334 10.65 4.33 30.85
C SER A 334 12.15 4.41 31.11
N ILE A 335 12.96 4.14 30.08
CA ILE A 335 14.41 4.26 30.10
C ILE A 335 14.84 5.73 29.94
N GLY A 336 14.15 6.53 29.14
CA GLY A 336 14.58 7.85 28.71
C GLY A 336 15.63 7.81 27.59
N CYS A 337 15.62 6.76 26.78
CA CYS A 337 16.58 6.54 25.71
C CYS A 337 16.24 7.33 24.43
N THR A 338 17.16 7.32 23.48
CA THR A 338 16.94 7.92 22.15
C THR A 338 15.96 7.09 21.33
N ARG A 339 15.02 7.76 20.67
CA ARG A 339 14.13 7.19 19.66
C ARG A 339 14.43 7.78 18.29
N LEU A 340 14.37 6.96 17.26
CA LEU A 340 14.52 7.47 15.91
C LEU A 340 13.19 8.04 15.39
N ASN A 341 13.23 9.26 14.83
CA ASN A 341 12.12 9.87 14.13
C ASN A 341 12.21 9.51 12.64
N ILE A 342 11.16 8.91 12.11
CA ILE A 342 11.12 8.44 10.72
C ILE A 342 11.23 9.60 9.73
N CYS A 343 11.98 9.35 8.63
CA CYS A 343 12.28 10.34 7.59
C CYS A 343 11.99 9.82 6.17
N TYR A 344 10.95 9.01 5.95
CA TYR A 344 10.71 8.38 4.65
C TYR A 344 9.29 8.49 4.08
N ASP A 345 8.29 8.97 4.84
CA ASP A 345 6.88 9.00 4.40
C ASP A 345 6.21 10.35 4.69
N GLN A 346 6.97 11.42 4.84
CA GLN A 346 6.49 12.63 5.49
C GLN A 346 6.18 13.78 4.50
N ALA A 347 6.83 13.81 3.33
CA ALA A 347 6.80 14.99 2.47
C ALA A 347 5.39 15.33 1.97
N THR A 348 4.65 14.37 1.38
CA THR A 348 3.28 14.61 0.90
C THR A 348 2.36 15.10 2.03
N GLY A 349 2.45 14.47 3.20
CA GLY A 349 1.65 14.88 4.36
C GLY A 349 2.03 16.25 4.89
N TYR A 350 3.31 16.60 4.88
CA TYR A 350 3.81 17.90 5.34
C TYR A 350 3.32 19.05 4.43
N GLY A 351 3.35 18.87 3.10
CA GLY A 351 2.79 19.88 2.19
C GLY A 351 1.27 20.00 2.30
N ALA A 352 0.56 18.88 2.48
CA ALA A 352 -0.88 18.88 2.70
C ALA A 352 -1.27 19.59 4.01
N ASP A 353 -0.52 19.34 5.10
CA ASP A 353 -0.76 19.94 6.43
C ASP A 353 -0.70 21.47 6.40
N ARG A 354 0.14 22.05 5.55
CA ARG A 354 0.20 23.51 5.34
C ARG A 354 -1.08 24.10 4.81
N VAL A 355 -1.85 23.35 4.03
CA VAL A 355 -3.09 23.83 3.40
C VAL A 355 -4.30 23.48 4.24
N ILE A 356 -4.42 22.25 4.69
CA ILE A 356 -5.64 21.74 5.35
C ILE A 356 -5.48 21.52 6.85
N GLY A 357 -4.26 21.53 7.38
CA GLY A 357 -3.99 21.24 8.79
C GLY A 357 -4.30 19.81 9.21
N GLY A 358 -4.13 19.53 10.50
CA GLY A 358 -4.51 18.25 11.09
C GLY A 358 -3.37 17.23 11.20
N GLY A 359 -2.18 17.58 10.69
CA GLY A 359 -0.96 16.78 10.77
C GLY A 359 -0.70 15.93 9.54
N ILE A 360 0.54 15.48 9.42
CA ILE A 360 1.11 14.85 8.22
C ILE A 360 0.45 13.52 7.78
N TRP A 361 -0.40 12.94 8.59
CA TRP A 361 -1.07 11.67 8.30
C TRP A 361 -2.56 11.81 7.98
N LEU A 362 -3.14 13.02 8.07
CA LEU A 362 -4.58 13.24 8.07
C LEU A 362 -5.04 14.01 6.82
N TRP A 363 -4.69 13.54 5.60
CA TRP A 363 -4.96 14.30 4.37
C TRP A 363 -5.95 13.62 3.39
N GLY A 364 -6.17 12.32 3.45
CA GLY A 364 -7.04 11.61 2.50
C GLY A 364 -8.51 11.49 2.94
N ASN A 365 -9.39 11.31 1.97
CA ASN A 365 -10.78 10.90 2.15
C ASN A 365 -10.88 9.40 2.39
N GLU A 366 -12.02 8.93 2.92
CA GLU A 366 -12.35 7.51 2.91
C GLU A 366 -12.33 6.98 1.46
N PRO A 367 -11.60 5.89 1.15
CA PRO A 367 -11.41 5.42 -0.23
C PRO A 367 -12.72 5.17 -1.00
N ARG A 368 -13.80 4.82 -0.29
CA ARG A 368 -15.13 4.64 -0.88
C ARG A 368 -15.63 5.87 -1.66
N THR A 369 -15.21 7.08 -1.26
CA THR A 369 -15.61 8.32 -1.94
C THR A 369 -15.19 8.40 -3.40
N MET A 370 -14.18 7.63 -3.81
CA MET A 370 -13.76 7.51 -5.21
C MET A 370 -14.86 6.98 -6.15
N LEU A 371 -15.87 6.27 -5.61
CA LEU A 371 -17.01 5.80 -6.40
C LEU A 371 -17.92 6.94 -6.90
N ASP A 372 -17.80 8.11 -6.30
CA ASP A 372 -18.59 9.30 -6.60
C ASP A 372 -17.81 10.32 -7.45
N SER A 373 -16.58 10.00 -7.84
CA SER A 373 -15.76 10.84 -8.71
C SER A 373 -16.24 10.79 -10.15
N LYS A 374 -16.01 11.86 -10.90
CA LYS A 374 -16.07 11.87 -12.36
C LYS A 374 -14.75 11.42 -12.97
N THR A 375 -13.66 11.87 -12.34
CA THR A 375 -12.28 11.51 -12.73
C THR A 375 -11.46 11.12 -11.50
N ILE A 376 -10.63 10.09 -11.63
CA ILE A 376 -9.58 9.74 -10.68
C ILE A 376 -8.24 9.91 -11.38
N ILE A 377 -7.39 10.79 -10.86
CA ILE A 377 -6.01 10.96 -11.31
C ILE A 377 -5.09 10.18 -10.36
N VAL A 378 -4.54 9.06 -10.81
CA VAL A 378 -3.53 8.30 -10.07
C VAL A 378 -2.18 8.95 -10.36
N TRP A 379 -1.63 9.69 -9.42
CA TRP A 379 -0.44 10.49 -9.62
C TRP A 379 0.72 9.98 -8.77
N GLY A 380 1.81 9.54 -9.41
CA GLY A 380 3.01 9.00 -8.78
C GLY A 380 2.75 7.79 -7.88
N SER A 381 1.82 6.91 -8.29
CA SER A 381 1.40 5.78 -7.47
C SER A 381 1.02 4.56 -8.32
N ASN A 382 1.33 3.35 -7.80
CA ASN A 382 0.94 2.08 -8.42
C ASN A 382 0.10 1.23 -7.46
N PRO A 383 -1.19 1.57 -7.26
CA PRO A 383 -2.06 0.86 -6.31
C PRO A 383 -2.26 -0.62 -6.64
N ILE A 384 -2.14 -1.07 -7.88
CA ILE A 384 -2.20 -2.52 -8.20
C ILE A 384 -1.13 -3.30 -7.46
N ASN A 385 0.07 -2.75 -7.34
CA ASN A 385 1.18 -3.39 -6.62
C ASN A 385 1.17 -3.04 -5.13
N ALA A 386 1.07 -1.74 -4.82
CA ALA A 386 1.22 -1.24 -3.46
C ALA A 386 0.00 -1.49 -2.58
N GLN A 387 -1.20 -1.17 -3.09
CA GLN A 387 -2.45 -1.16 -2.34
C GLN A 387 -3.59 -1.84 -3.12
N PRO A 388 -3.55 -3.16 -3.34
CA PRO A 388 -4.48 -3.88 -4.20
C PRO A 388 -5.97 -3.71 -3.84
N GLN A 389 -6.30 -3.45 -2.56
CA GLN A 389 -7.70 -3.23 -2.17
C GLN A 389 -8.20 -1.85 -2.61
N ASN A 390 -7.36 -0.80 -2.54
CA ASN A 390 -7.72 0.51 -3.10
C ASN A 390 -7.87 0.43 -4.62
N TRP A 391 -7.02 -0.36 -5.29
CA TRP A 391 -7.21 -0.63 -6.71
C TRP A 391 -8.55 -1.28 -7.03
N ARG A 392 -9.06 -2.17 -6.18
CA ARG A 392 -10.41 -2.74 -6.36
C ARG A 392 -11.48 -1.66 -6.34
N ILE A 393 -11.37 -0.67 -5.45
CA ILE A 393 -12.30 0.46 -5.38
C ILE A 393 -12.18 1.32 -6.63
N ILE A 394 -10.97 1.65 -7.09
CA ILE A 394 -10.72 2.38 -8.35
C ILE A 394 -11.30 1.61 -9.54
N LYS A 395 -11.09 0.29 -9.60
CA LYS A 395 -11.66 -0.55 -10.64
C LYS A 395 -13.20 -0.52 -10.63
N GLU A 396 -13.80 -0.59 -9.45
CA GLU A 396 -15.26 -0.49 -9.31
C GLU A 396 -15.77 0.90 -9.73
N ALA A 397 -15.06 1.98 -9.37
CA ALA A 397 -15.37 3.32 -9.87
C ALA A 397 -15.29 3.37 -11.41
N LYS A 398 -14.24 2.81 -12.00
CA LYS A 398 -14.08 2.71 -13.46
C LYS A 398 -15.22 1.92 -14.12
N ASN A 399 -15.66 0.80 -13.53
CA ASN A 399 -16.80 0.02 -14.01
C ASN A 399 -18.11 0.84 -14.01
N LYS A 400 -18.20 1.87 -13.16
CA LYS A 400 -19.32 2.82 -13.10
C LYS A 400 -19.16 4.01 -14.05
N GLY A 401 -18.13 4.04 -14.87
CA GLY A 401 -17.88 5.09 -15.86
C GLY A 401 -16.96 6.22 -15.37
N VAL A 402 -16.36 6.09 -14.19
CA VAL A 402 -15.35 7.05 -13.72
C VAL A 402 -14.09 6.94 -14.57
N LYS A 403 -13.63 8.06 -15.11
CA LYS A 403 -12.38 8.11 -15.88
C LYS A 403 -11.17 7.96 -14.97
N VAL A 404 -10.20 7.13 -15.35
CA VAL A 404 -8.96 6.91 -14.62
C VAL A 404 -7.77 7.34 -15.46
N ILE A 405 -7.02 8.34 -15.01
CA ILE A 405 -5.79 8.83 -15.64
C ILE A 405 -4.62 8.49 -14.72
N THR A 406 -3.52 7.95 -15.26
CA THR A 406 -2.29 7.72 -14.49
C THR A 406 -1.17 8.64 -14.98
N ILE A 407 -0.57 9.39 -14.06
CA ILE A 407 0.64 10.20 -14.27
C ILE A 407 1.77 9.51 -13.49
N ASP A 408 2.76 8.98 -14.20
CA ASP A 408 3.85 8.18 -13.60
C ASP A 408 5.06 8.14 -14.55
N PRO A 409 6.31 8.18 -14.09
CA PRO A 409 7.48 8.03 -14.95
C PRO A 409 7.63 6.62 -15.55
N ILE A 410 6.95 5.62 -14.97
CA ILE A 410 6.99 4.21 -15.40
C ILE A 410 5.60 3.80 -15.89
N TYR A 411 5.52 3.09 -17.03
CA TYR A 411 4.30 2.44 -17.48
C TYR A 411 3.95 1.27 -16.57
N SER A 412 3.44 1.60 -15.40
CA SER A 412 3.16 0.67 -14.31
C SER A 412 1.97 -0.25 -14.58
N ALA A 413 1.76 -1.27 -13.74
CA ALA A 413 0.57 -2.11 -13.81
C ALA A 413 -0.73 -1.30 -13.68
N THR A 414 -0.71 -0.20 -12.95
CA THR A 414 -1.85 0.73 -12.84
C THR A 414 -2.04 1.52 -14.13
N ALA A 415 -0.97 2.05 -14.70
CA ALA A 415 -1.01 2.74 -16.00
C ALA A 415 -1.63 1.86 -17.09
N ASN A 416 -1.24 0.58 -17.15
CA ASN A 416 -1.80 -0.41 -18.09
C ASN A 416 -3.31 -0.66 -17.94
N LYS A 417 -3.91 -0.34 -16.81
CA LYS A 417 -5.35 -0.54 -16.54
C LYS A 417 -6.14 0.76 -16.47
N SER A 418 -5.48 1.90 -16.55
CA SER A 418 -6.10 3.21 -16.63
C SER A 418 -6.68 3.48 -18.02
N ASP A 419 -7.53 4.48 -18.17
CA ASP A 419 -8.06 4.91 -19.45
C ASP A 419 -7.01 5.71 -20.22
N GLU A 420 -6.11 6.37 -19.48
CA GLU A 420 -5.06 7.18 -20.05
C GLU A 420 -3.79 7.14 -19.18
N TYR A 421 -2.64 7.10 -19.84
CA TYR A 421 -1.32 7.18 -19.21
C TYR A 421 -0.58 8.40 -19.73
N ILE A 422 -0.02 9.16 -18.81
CA ILE A 422 0.78 10.35 -19.10
C ILE A 422 2.14 10.16 -18.46
N PRO A 423 3.19 9.89 -19.28
CA PRO A 423 4.57 9.84 -18.78
C PRO A 423 5.02 11.21 -18.33
N ILE A 424 5.84 11.25 -17.26
CA ILE A 424 6.38 12.48 -16.70
C ILE A 424 7.87 12.30 -16.38
N VAL A 425 8.66 13.36 -16.56
CA VAL A 425 10.05 13.37 -16.08
C VAL A 425 10.08 13.22 -14.56
N PRO A 426 10.86 12.27 -14.01
CA PRO A 426 10.97 12.07 -12.56
C PRO A 426 11.30 13.38 -11.80
N GLY A 427 10.52 13.70 -10.75
CA GLY A 427 10.72 14.88 -9.91
C GLY A 427 10.22 16.21 -10.47
N SER A 428 9.55 16.22 -11.63
CA SER A 428 8.97 17.42 -12.24
C SER A 428 7.47 17.65 -11.89
N ASP A 429 6.90 16.83 -11.03
CA ASP A 429 5.49 16.82 -10.67
C ASP A 429 4.97 18.17 -10.14
N THR A 430 5.80 18.86 -9.34
CA THR A 430 5.47 20.19 -8.80
C THR A 430 5.31 21.22 -9.93
N MET A 431 6.17 21.16 -10.97
CA MET A 431 6.08 22.04 -12.13
C MET A 431 4.75 21.85 -12.87
N LEU A 432 4.34 20.59 -13.08
CA LEU A 432 3.04 20.27 -13.69
C LEU A 432 1.88 20.87 -12.88
N ALA A 433 1.86 20.68 -11.56
CA ALA A 433 0.80 21.17 -10.69
C ALA A 433 0.72 22.71 -10.69
N LEU A 434 1.86 23.39 -10.67
CA LEU A 434 1.93 24.87 -10.72
C LEU A 434 1.48 25.42 -12.07
N ALA A 435 1.87 24.80 -13.17
CA ALA A 435 1.44 25.23 -14.52
C ALA A 435 -0.06 24.99 -14.74
N MET A 436 -0.61 23.85 -14.26
CA MET A 436 -2.06 23.62 -14.26
C MET A 436 -2.78 24.69 -13.44
N MET A 437 -2.25 25.05 -12.28
CA MET A 437 -2.81 26.10 -11.41
C MET A 437 -2.79 27.47 -12.11
N ASN A 438 -1.67 27.86 -12.74
CA ASN A 438 -1.56 29.10 -13.49
C ASN A 438 -2.59 29.15 -14.63
N TYR A 439 -2.68 28.08 -15.43
CA TYR A 439 -3.67 27.96 -16.50
C TYR A 439 -5.11 28.13 -16.00
N MET A 440 -5.45 27.51 -14.86
CA MET A 440 -6.79 27.62 -14.26
C MET A 440 -7.10 29.05 -13.83
N ILE A 441 -6.11 29.79 -13.29
CA ILE A 441 -6.24 31.18 -12.89
C ILE A 441 -6.41 32.08 -14.13
N GLU A 442 -5.60 31.92 -15.16
CA GLU A 442 -5.65 32.72 -16.39
C GLU A 442 -6.96 32.55 -17.18
N HIS A 443 -7.59 31.37 -17.06
CA HIS A 443 -8.82 31.06 -17.80
C HIS A 443 -10.08 31.08 -16.92
N ASP A 444 -10.02 31.69 -15.73
CA ASP A 444 -11.15 31.83 -14.77
C ASP A 444 -11.83 30.49 -14.42
N LEU A 445 -11.06 29.40 -14.39
CA LEU A 445 -11.53 28.05 -14.06
C LEU A 445 -11.54 27.83 -12.54
N LEU A 446 -12.04 28.79 -11.78
CA LEU A 446 -11.97 28.85 -10.31
C LEU A 446 -13.34 28.71 -9.67
N ASN A 447 -13.40 28.14 -8.49
CA ASN A 447 -14.59 28.15 -7.65
C ASN A 447 -14.52 29.33 -6.67
N VAL A 448 -14.94 30.53 -7.15
CA VAL A 448 -14.86 31.78 -6.40
C VAL A 448 -15.66 31.73 -5.09
N ASP A 449 -16.81 31.07 -5.08
CA ASP A 449 -17.62 30.89 -3.88
C ASP A 449 -16.88 30.05 -2.80
N PHE A 450 -16.27 28.95 -3.18
CA PHE A 450 -15.43 28.16 -2.27
C PHE A 450 -14.23 28.99 -1.78
N MET A 451 -13.58 29.74 -2.66
CA MET A 451 -12.44 30.58 -2.31
C MET A 451 -12.81 31.63 -1.27
N LYS A 452 -13.92 32.32 -1.45
CA LYS A 452 -14.43 33.34 -0.49
C LYS A 452 -14.77 32.76 0.88
N ARG A 453 -15.43 31.60 0.90
CA ARG A 453 -15.99 31.00 2.13
C ARG A 453 -15.11 29.98 2.81
N ARG A 454 -14.33 29.21 2.06
CA ARG A 454 -13.66 28.00 2.54
C ARG A 454 -12.13 28.06 2.48
N SER A 455 -11.57 29.10 1.86
CA SER A 455 -10.12 29.30 1.81
C SER A 455 -9.70 30.65 2.42
N THR A 456 -8.40 30.83 2.57
CA THR A 456 -7.81 32.10 3.00
C THR A 456 -7.59 33.07 1.84
N ALA A 457 -8.15 32.82 0.63
CA ALA A 457 -8.01 33.73 -0.52
C ALA A 457 -8.25 35.21 -0.20
N PRO A 458 -9.27 35.61 0.59
CA PRO A 458 -9.53 37.01 0.92
C PRO A 458 -8.68 37.57 2.06
N PHE A 459 -7.81 36.77 2.70
CA PHE A 459 -7.04 37.26 3.86
C PHE A 459 -5.94 38.22 3.40
N LEU A 460 -5.76 39.31 4.18
CA LEU A 460 -4.81 40.37 3.88
C LEU A 460 -3.43 40.06 4.45
N VAL A 461 -2.40 40.05 3.60
CA VAL A 461 -1.01 39.84 3.97
C VAL A 461 -0.29 41.19 3.94
N ARG A 462 0.38 41.52 5.00
CA ARG A 462 1.19 42.73 5.17
C ARG A 462 2.43 42.68 4.28
N LYS A 463 2.71 43.71 3.50
CA LYS A 463 3.88 43.80 2.63
C LYS A 463 5.18 44.03 3.41
N ASP A 464 5.11 44.63 4.60
CA ASP A 464 6.30 44.95 5.41
C ASP A 464 6.95 43.74 6.07
N ASN A 465 6.15 42.69 6.39
CA ASN A 465 6.67 41.53 7.12
C ASN A 465 6.17 40.14 6.62
N GLY A 466 5.25 40.14 5.66
CA GLY A 466 4.69 38.94 5.07
C GLY A 466 3.77 38.12 6.00
N LYS A 467 3.24 38.76 7.06
CA LYS A 467 2.27 38.13 7.97
C LYS A 467 0.84 38.47 7.58
N ILE A 468 -0.07 37.56 7.86
CA ILE A 468 -1.50 37.77 7.69
C ILE A 468 -1.96 38.84 8.73
N LEU A 469 -2.65 39.86 8.28
CA LEU A 469 -3.12 40.98 9.10
C LEU A 469 -4.21 40.51 10.06
N ARG A 470 -4.04 40.79 11.35
CA ARG A 470 -4.95 40.42 12.42
C ARG A 470 -5.36 41.60 13.26
N LYS A 471 -6.43 41.43 14.04
CA LYS A 471 -6.89 42.36 15.03
C LYS A 471 -5.80 42.71 16.06
N SER A 472 -5.00 41.72 16.46
CA SER A 472 -3.86 41.88 17.36
C SER A 472 -2.75 42.80 16.85
N ASP A 473 -2.65 43.02 15.53
CA ASP A 473 -1.69 43.99 14.95
C ASP A 473 -2.00 45.46 15.34
N PHE A 474 -3.26 45.73 15.61
CA PHE A 474 -3.70 47.09 15.99
C PHE A 474 -4.16 47.19 17.45
N LEU A 475 -4.47 46.10 18.10
CA LEU A 475 -4.94 46.04 19.49
C LEU A 475 -4.07 45.05 20.29
N PRO A 476 -2.92 45.49 20.85
CA PRO A 476 -2.06 44.63 21.63
C PRO A 476 -2.76 44.06 22.87
N GLY A 477 -2.40 42.86 23.25
CA GLY A 477 -2.91 42.18 24.44
C GLY A 477 -4.19 41.35 24.24
N ILE A 478 -4.66 41.21 23.02
CA ILE A 478 -5.72 40.26 22.69
C ILE A 478 -5.18 38.83 22.75
N ASP A 479 -5.92 37.95 23.43
CA ASP A 479 -5.60 36.50 23.43
C ASP A 479 -5.97 35.83 22.11
N ALA A 480 -5.50 34.62 21.89
CA ALA A 480 -5.72 33.86 20.65
C ALA A 480 -7.23 33.63 20.35
N ALA A 481 -8.09 33.56 21.38
CA ALA A 481 -9.52 33.37 21.20
C ALA A 481 -10.24 34.66 20.73
N GLY A 482 -9.75 35.83 21.19
CA GLY A 482 -10.23 37.12 20.79
C GLY A 482 -9.66 37.63 19.48
N ASP A 483 -8.61 37.06 18.98
CA ASP A 483 -7.99 37.48 17.73
C ASP A 483 -8.80 37.06 16.49
N ASP A 484 -8.67 37.82 15.40
CA ASP A 484 -9.41 37.64 14.17
C ASP A 484 -8.64 38.21 12.97
N PHE A 485 -8.98 37.73 11.77
CA PHE A 485 -8.34 38.13 10.53
C PHE A 485 -9.05 39.29 9.83
N TYR A 486 -8.30 40.22 9.26
CA TYR A 486 -8.84 41.23 8.38
C TYR A 486 -9.04 40.69 6.97
N VAL A 487 -10.18 41.04 6.38
CA VAL A 487 -10.54 40.88 4.97
C VAL A 487 -11.03 42.22 4.41
N TRP A 488 -11.07 42.34 3.09
CA TRP A 488 -11.63 43.54 2.46
C TRP A 488 -13.09 43.27 2.06
N ASP A 489 -14.01 44.01 2.64
CA ASP A 489 -15.44 44.01 2.25
C ASP A 489 -15.60 44.68 0.90
N SER A 490 -16.03 43.93 -0.12
CA SER A 490 -16.18 44.41 -1.50
C SER A 490 -17.33 45.37 -1.66
N ILE A 491 -18.36 45.27 -0.80
CA ILE A 491 -19.57 46.14 -0.85
C ILE A 491 -19.31 47.44 -0.10
N ALA A 492 -18.86 47.32 1.15
CA ALA A 492 -18.59 48.48 1.99
C ALA A 492 -17.27 49.19 1.60
N ASN A 493 -16.46 48.58 0.73
CA ASN A 493 -15.14 49.06 0.27
C ASN A 493 -14.23 49.50 1.43
N LYS A 494 -14.09 48.63 2.43
CA LYS A 494 -13.30 48.90 3.66
C LYS A 494 -12.79 47.58 4.27
N PRO A 495 -11.72 47.65 5.10
CA PRO A 495 -11.30 46.48 5.88
C PRO A 495 -12.32 46.18 6.99
N VAL A 496 -12.60 44.90 7.19
CA VAL A 496 -13.46 44.39 8.25
C VAL A 496 -12.86 43.14 8.86
N LEU A 497 -13.25 42.79 10.08
CA LEU A 497 -12.87 41.53 10.69
C LEU A 497 -13.75 40.39 10.14
N LEU A 498 -13.16 39.26 9.90
CA LEU A 498 -13.86 38.11 9.32
C LEU A 498 -15.06 37.65 10.16
N LYS A 499 -14.95 37.70 11.51
CA LYS A 499 -16.03 37.33 12.44
C LYS A 499 -17.19 38.34 12.45
N GLU A 500 -17.00 39.55 11.88
CA GLU A 500 -18.09 40.54 11.70
C GLU A 500 -19.08 40.10 10.59
N GLY A 501 -18.74 39.06 9.83
CA GLY A 501 -19.61 38.44 8.84
C GLY A 501 -19.88 39.32 7.63
N PRO A 502 -18.86 39.84 6.91
CA PRO A 502 -19.08 40.66 5.72
C PRO A 502 -19.94 39.92 4.70
N GLU A 503 -20.83 40.66 4.02
CA GLU A 503 -21.73 40.09 3.02
C GLU A 503 -20.97 39.56 1.79
N ASP A 504 -19.95 40.30 1.35
CA ASP A 504 -19.03 39.86 0.30
C ASP A 504 -17.59 40.30 0.59
N VAL A 505 -16.61 39.50 0.13
CA VAL A 505 -15.18 39.75 0.35
C VAL A 505 -14.39 39.73 -0.95
N ALA A 506 -13.45 40.68 -1.07
CA ALA A 506 -12.49 40.65 -2.18
C ALA A 506 -11.51 39.49 -2.04
N ILE A 507 -11.40 38.68 -3.07
CA ILE A 507 -10.36 37.64 -3.15
C ILE A 507 -9.08 38.17 -3.81
N GLU A 508 -9.17 39.26 -4.61
CA GLU A 508 -8.04 39.88 -5.30
C GLU A 508 -7.98 41.37 -4.99
N GLY A 509 -6.80 41.91 -4.78
CA GLY A 509 -6.56 43.32 -4.59
C GLY A 509 -5.37 43.63 -3.69
N SER A 510 -4.94 44.92 -3.81
CA SER A 510 -3.94 45.53 -2.93
C SER A 510 -4.64 46.73 -2.23
N PHE A 511 -4.49 46.78 -0.91
CA PHE A 511 -5.24 47.74 -0.09
C PHE A 511 -4.33 48.44 0.92
N LEU A 512 -4.86 49.47 1.54
CA LEU A 512 -4.25 50.18 2.66
C LEU A 512 -5.16 50.06 3.89
N VAL A 513 -4.67 49.45 4.96
CA VAL A 513 -5.41 49.28 6.22
C VAL A 513 -4.63 49.95 7.33
N ASN A 514 -5.16 51.05 7.91
CA ASN A 514 -4.49 51.83 8.97
C ASN A 514 -3.01 52.14 8.64
N ASN A 515 -2.74 52.61 7.42
CA ASN A 515 -1.38 52.86 6.90
C ASN A 515 -0.48 51.60 6.69
N VAL A 516 -1.02 50.41 6.75
CA VAL A 516 -0.31 49.17 6.41
C VAL A 516 -0.72 48.74 4.99
N GLU A 517 0.22 48.65 4.09
CA GLU A 517 -0.02 48.10 2.75
C GLU A 517 -0.19 46.56 2.82
N VAL A 518 -1.22 46.08 2.17
CA VAL A 518 -1.57 44.66 2.16
C VAL A 518 -1.99 44.19 0.76
N ASP A 519 -1.71 42.93 0.48
CA ASP A 519 -2.27 42.21 -0.66
C ASP A 519 -3.13 41.04 -0.15
N THR A 520 -4.18 40.66 -0.86
CA THR A 520 -4.87 39.41 -0.53
C THR A 520 -3.95 38.19 -0.79
N THR A 521 -4.16 37.12 -0.05
CA THR A 521 -3.33 35.90 -0.26
C THR A 521 -3.46 35.34 -1.68
N PHE A 522 -4.64 35.45 -2.31
CA PHE A 522 -4.84 35.05 -3.70
C PHE A 522 -4.10 35.98 -4.68
N THR A 523 -4.05 37.29 -4.44
CA THR A 523 -3.23 38.18 -5.26
C THR A 523 -1.75 37.81 -5.24
N LEU A 524 -1.21 37.42 -4.06
CA LEU A 524 0.16 36.97 -3.92
C LEU A 524 0.38 35.66 -4.70
N LEU A 525 -0.53 34.70 -4.55
CA LEU A 525 -0.46 33.43 -5.25
C LEU A 525 -0.53 33.62 -6.77
N LYS A 526 -1.50 34.40 -7.26
CA LYS A 526 -1.69 34.70 -8.69
C LYS A 526 -0.42 35.32 -9.31
N LYS A 527 0.17 36.32 -8.68
CA LYS A 527 1.44 36.91 -9.11
C LYS A 527 2.59 35.90 -9.10
N HIS A 528 2.63 35.03 -8.09
CA HIS A 528 3.70 34.08 -7.92
C HIS A 528 3.67 32.99 -9.00
N VAL A 529 2.48 32.47 -9.37
CA VAL A 529 2.37 31.35 -10.29
C VAL A 529 2.48 31.74 -11.77
N GLN A 530 2.36 33.01 -12.12
CA GLN A 530 2.47 33.50 -13.51
C GLN A 530 3.77 33.09 -14.22
N GLN A 531 4.84 32.85 -13.48
CA GLN A 531 6.12 32.38 -14.04
C GLN A 531 6.09 30.93 -14.53
N TYR A 532 5.09 30.12 -14.11
CA TYR A 532 4.97 28.71 -14.45
C TYR A 532 4.05 28.54 -15.66
N THR A 533 4.58 28.81 -16.85
CA THR A 533 3.82 28.73 -18.11
C THR A 533 3.68 27.28 -18.56
N LEU A 534 2.72 27.02 -19.45
CA LEU A 534 2.54 25.68 -20.04
C LEU A 534 3.75 25.23 -20.87
N GLU A 535 4.38 26.19 -21.58
CA GLU A 535 5.56 25.90 -22.41
C GLU A 535 6.76 25.50 -21.57
N GLU A 536 7.03 26.21 -20.47
CA GLU A 536 8.13 25.84 -19.58
C GLU A 536 7.81 24.51 -18.86
N ALA A 537 6.57 24.27 -18.46
CA ALA A 537 6.14 23.00 -17.89
C ALA A 537 6.29 21.87 -18.91
N SER A 538 5.88 22.06 -20.15
CA SER A 538 6.05 21.07 -21.22
C SER A 538 7.52 20.68 -21.42
N LYS A 539 8.41 21.67 -21.42
CA LYS A 539 9.85 21.47 -21.56
C LYS A 539 10.47 20.69 -20.38
N LEU A 540 10.01 20.94 -19.16
CA LEU A 540 10.57 20.32 -17.95
C LEU A 540 9.95 18.97 -17.63
N THR A 541 8.67 18.77 -17.94
CA THR A 541 7.93 17.54 -17.66
C THR A 541 7.91 16.56 -18.82
N SER A 542 8.26 17.00 -20.03
CA SER A 542 8.10 16.28 -21.31
C SER A 542 6.63 15.97 -21.66
N ILE A 543 5.67 16.65 -21.03
CA ILE A 543 4.25 16.54 -21.34
C ILE A 543 3.87 17.64 -22.33
N PRO A 544 3.26 17.34 -23.48
CA PRO A 544 2.85 18.34 -24.46
C PRO A 544 1.90 19.41 -23.86
N VAL A 545 2.00 20.65 -24.32
CA VAL A 545 1.20 21.78 -23.83
C VAL A 545 -0.29 21.44 -23.84
N GLU A 546 -0.81 20.94 -24.95
CA GLU A 546 -2.20 20.57 -25.13
C GLU A 546 -2.66 19.46 -24.16
N LYS A 547 -1.72 18.65 -23.70
CA LYS A 547 -1.99 17.61 -22.70
C LYS A 547 -2.05 18.19 -21.27
N ILE A 548 -1.24 19.22 -20.98
CA ILE A 548 -1.31 19.94 -19.69
C ILE A 548 -2.63 20.72 -19.60
N GLU A 549 -3.04 21.42 -20.68
CA GLU A 549 -4.34 22.07 -20.77
C GLU A 549 -5.50 21.09 -20.54
N TYR A 550 -5.43 19.98 -21.26
CA TYR A 550 -6.43 18.91 -21.12
C TYR A 550 -6.52 18.38 -19.67
N LEU A 551 -5.39 18.16 -18.99
CA LEU A 551 -5.37 17.76 -17.58
C LEU A 551 -6.01 18.83 -16.68
N ALA A 552 -5.67 20.10 -16.86
CA ALA A 552 -6.23 21.22 -16.10
C ALA A 552 -7.75 21.29 -16.26
N ARG A 553 -8.27 21.26 -17.49
CA ARG A 553 -9.71 21.27 -17.77
C ARG A 553 -10.42 20.02 -17.23
N THR A 554 -9.83 18.83 -17.41
CA THR A 554 -10.38 17.57 -16.87
C THR A 554 -10.44 17.60 -15.35
N TYR A 555 -9.45 18.20 -14.70
CA TYR A 555 -9.44 18.33 -13.25
C TYR A 555 -10.59 19.24 -12.74
N VAL A 556 -10.82 20.36 -13.39
CA VAL A 556 -11.88 21.31 -13.03
C VAL A 556 -13.28 20.76 -13.34
N ASP A 557 -13.41 19.98 -14.41
CA ASP A 557 -14.68 19.32 -14.81
C ASP A 557 -15.08 18.19 -13.85
N GLY A 558 -14.74 18.35 -12.55
CA GLY A 558 -14.94 17.37 -11.48
C GLY A 558 -16.39 16.95 -11.19
N PRO A 559 -16.58 16.20 -10.08
CA PRO A 559 -15.65 16.01 -8.96
C PRO A 559 -14.44 15.12 -9.33
N THR A 560 -13.25 15.59 -9.01
CA THR A 560 -11.99 14.89 -9.30
C THR A 560 -11.25 14.49 -8.03
N THR A 561 -10.92 13.19 -7.91
CA THR A 561 -10.06 12.68 -6.85
C THR A 561 -8.65 12.48 -7.37
N ILE A 562 -7.64 13.05 -6.69
CA ILE A 562 -6.23 12.67 -6.86
C ILE A 562 -5.93 11.49 -5.93
N TYR A 563 -5.56 10.36 -6.53
CA TYR A 563 -5.04 9.20 -5.80
C TYR A 563 -3.52 9.26 -5.80
N THR A 564 -2.91 9.43 -4.64
CA THR A 564 -1.45 9.48 -4.51
C THR A 564 -0.97 8.69 -3.29
N ASN A 565 0.31 8.36 -3.29
CA ASN A 565 1.01 7.72 -2.19
C ASN A 565 2.42 8.31 -2.05
N TYR A 566 3.43 7.45 -2.09
CA TYR A 566 4.79 7.83 -1.72
C TYR A 566 5.77 7.90 -2.92
N GLY A 567 5.32 7.81 -4.16
CA GLY A 567 6.19 7.93 -5.33
C GLY A 567 6.84 9.31 -5.40
N ILE A 568 6.03 10.36 -5.43
CA ILE A 568 6.48 11.76 -5.47
C ILE A 568 7.19 12.17 -4.17
N ASN A 569 6.86 11.51 -3.07
CA ASN A 569 7.38 11.77 -1.73
C ASN A 569 8.91 11.61 -1.59
N HIS A 570 9.55 10.88 -2.51
CA HIS A 570 10.96 10.49 -2.42
C HIS A 570 11.91 11.37 -3.22
N TYR A 571 11.56 12.64 -3.42
CA TYR A 571 12.41 13.71 -3.95
C TYR A 571 12.57 14.83 -2.93
N LEU A 572 13.61 15.64 -3.06
CA LEU A 572 13.79 16.83 -2.21
C LEU A 572 12.67 17.87 -2.35
N ASN A 573 11.87 17.79 -3.40
CA ASN A 573 10.75 18.69 -3.67
C ASN A 573 9.37 18.03 -3.45
N GLY A 574 9.30 16.83 -2.88
CA GLY A 574 8.06 16.07 -2.77
C GLY A 574 6.95 16.75 -1.99
N HIS A 575 7.29 17.55 -0.97
CA HIS A 575 6.31 18.33 -0.19
C HIS A 575 5.75 19.51 -0.97
N LEU A 576 6.52 20.10 -1.89
CA LEU A 576 6.09 21.22 -2.72
C LEU A 576 4.99 20.81 -3.70
N TRP A 577 5.07 19.58 -4.22
CA TRP A 577 3.99 19.04 -5.04
C TRP A 577 2.67 18.99 -4.28
N SER A 578 2.65 18.41 -3.10
CA SER A 578 1.41 18.33 -2.32
C SER A 578 0.92 19.71 -1.86
N PHE A 579 1.82 20.63 -1.52
CA PHE A 579 1.46 22.00 -1.23
C PHE A 579 0.73 22.66 -2.42
N ALA A 580 1.29 22.54 -3.64
CA ALA A 580 0.66 23.02 -4.87
C ALA A 580 -0.67 22.32 -5.17
N ALA A 581 -0.72 20.99 -5.09
CA ALA A 581 -1.89 20.19 -5.42
C ALA A 581 -3.09 20.47 -4.48
N PHE A 582 -2.84 20.66 -3.18
CA PHE A 582 -3.90 21.01 -2.22
C PHE A 582 -4.39 22.44 -2.38
N ILE A 583 -3.51 23.39 -2.75
CA ILE A 583 -3.94 24.75 -3.14
C ILE A 583 -4.80 24.67 -4.40
N MET A 584 -4.36 23.98 -5.44
CA MET A 584 -5.12 23.79 -6.68
C MET A 584 -6.52 23.22 -6.40
N ALA A 585 -6.63 22.22 -5.51
CA ALA A 585 -7.90 21.67 -5.08
C ALA A 585 -8.78 22.71 -4.38
N SER A 586 -8.16 23.62 -3.60
CA SER A 586 -8.85 24.69 -2.89
C SER A 586 -9.32 25.83 -3.80
N LEU A 587 -8.58 26.12 -4.87
CA LEU A 587 -8.99 27.12 -5.87
C LEU A 587 -10.18 26.65 -6.71
N THR A 588 -10.26 25.36 -6.97
CA THR A 588 -11.28 24.77 -7.85
C THR A 588 -12.48 24.18 -7.09
N GLY A 589 -12.43 24.13 -5.75
CA GLY A 589 -13.44 23.49 -4.93
C GLY A 589 -13.42 21.95 -5.01
N ASN A 590 -12.37 21.35 -5.58
CA ASN A 590 -12.18 19.90 -5.62
C ASN A 590 -11.62 19.34 -4.30
N ILE A 591 -12.13 19.84 -3.17
CA ILE A 591 -11.80 19.37 -1.82
C ILE A 591 -12.98 19.63 -0.87
N GLY A 592 -13.16 18.76 0.10
CA GLY A 592 -14.25 18.88 1.07
C GLY A 592 -15.62 18.58 0.50
N VAL A 593 -15.70 17.98 -0.66
CA VAL A 593 -16.94 17.57 -1.33
C VAL A 593 -16.88 16.12 -1.78
N LYS A 594 -18.04 15.49 -1.94
CA LYS A 594 -18.17 14.09 -2.30
C LYS A 594 -17.58 13.82 -3.68
N GLY A 595 -16.75 12.81 -3.80
CA GLY A 595 -16.11 12.40 -5.07
C GLY A 595 -14.92 13.25 -5.49
N ALA A 596 -14.51 14.25 -4.69
CA ALA A 596 -13.35 15.09 -4.94
C ALA A 596 -12.35 15.04 -3.78
N GLY A 597 -11.15 15.58 -4.01
CA GLY A 597 -10.07 15.67 -3.02
C GLY A 597 -8.99 14.61 -3.23
N PHE A 598 -8.51 14.04 -2.14
CA PHE A 598 -7.36 13.15 -2.17
C PHE A 598 -7.68 11.78 -1.60
N ALA A 599 -7.07 10.74 -2.18
CA ALA A 599 -7.12 9.37 -1.69
C ALA A 599 -5.73 8.73 -1.75
N GLY A 600 -5.59 7.54 -1.13
CA GLY A 600 -4.34 6.78 -1.08
C GLY A 600 -3.81 6.60 0.34
N LEU A 601 -4.01 7.59 1.22
CA LEU A 601 -3.78 7.48 2.64
C LEU A 601 -4.94 8.13 3.40
N TYR A 602 -5.75 7.29 4.01
CA TYR A 602 -6.84 7.67 4.89
C TYR A 602 -6.53 7.15 6.29
N VAL A 603 -6.02 8.01 7.14
CA VAL A 603 -5.72 7.63 8.52
C VAL A 603 -6.90 7.97 9.41
N LEU A 604 -7.39 6.96 10.13
CA LEU A 604 -8.42 7.15 11.14
C LEU A 604 -7.87 7.98 12.29
N HIS A 605 -8.53 9.10 12.57
CA HIS A 605 -8.33 9.80 13.83
C HIS A 605 -9.13 9.06 14.91
N MET A 606 -8.44 8.24 15.70
CA MET A 606 -9.08 7.46 16.75
C MET A 606 -8.64 7.92 18.13
N PRO A 607 -9.56 7.92 19.09
CA PRO A 607 -9.28 8.33 20.45
C PRO A 607 -8.59 7.22 21.25
N VAL A 608 -7.53 6.60 20.68
CA VAL A 608 -6.75 5.55 21.33
C VAL A 608 -5.99 6.14 22.52
N ASN A 609 -6.06 5.49 23.68
CA ASN A 609 -5.36 5.94 24.88
C ASN A 609 -3.86 5.60 24.83
N PHE A 610 -3.14 6.17 23.88
CA PHE A 610 -1.69 6.01 23.78
C PHE A 610 -0.94 6.61 24.97
N ALA A 611 -1.50 7.64 25.61
CA ALA A 611 -0.87 8.29 26.76
C ALA A 611 -0.64 7.29 27.91
N ALA A 612 -1.61 6.43 28.20
CA ALA A 612 -1.47 5.40 29.22
C ALA A 612 -0.49 4.28 28.82
N VAL A 613 -0.46 3.93 27.53
CA VAL A 613 0.52 2.95 27.01
C VAL A 613 1.93 3.51 27.05
N TYR A 614 2.14 4.79 26.66
CA TYR A 614 3.46 5.39 26.51
C TYR A 614 4.08 5.93 27.80
N VAL A 615 3.32 6.02 28.90
CA VAL A 615 3.76 6.65 30.16
C VAL A 615 4.18 8.12 29.93
N THR A 616 3.35 8.89 29.23
CA THR A 616 3.67 10.27 28.82
C THR A 616 3.63 11.29 29.93
N ASN A 617 3.05 10.95 31.11
CA ASN A 617 3.02 11.80 32.29
C ASN A 617 4.35 11.91 33.06
N ARG A 618 5.35 11.10 32.66
CA ARG A 618 6.73 11.22 33.17
C ARG A 618 7.45 12.28 32.35
N LYS A 619 8.07 13.28 32.99
CA LYS A 619 9.01 14.22 32.32
C LYS A 619 10.20 13.41 31.81
N MET A 620 10.10 12.92 30.60
CA MET A 620 11.15 12.18 29.95
C MET A 620 11.87 13.14 28.98
N ALA A 621 13.19 13.06 28.96
CA ALA A 621 13.95 13.76 27.95
C ALA A 621 13.42 13.34 26.58
N ASN A 622 12.99 14.30 25.79
CA ASN A 622 12.43 14.07 24.46
C ASN A 622 13.59 13.85 23.48
N ASN A 623 14.32 12.75 23.67
CA ASN A 623 15.49 12.39 22.86
C ASN A 623 15.01 11.74 21.56
N THR A 624 14.39 12.53 20.67
CA THR A 624 13.96 12.04 19.37
C THR A 624 14.93 12.51 18.30
N LEU A 625 15.77 11.59 17.82
CA LEU A 625 16.78 11.84 16.81
C LEU A 625 16.22 11.56 15.41
N PRO A 626 16.31 12.50 14.45
CA PRO A 626 15.95 12.23 13.05
C PRO A 626 16.81 11.12 12.47
N GLN A 627 16.19 10.15 11.81
CA GLN A 627 16.92 9.08 11.11
C GLN A 627 17.90 9.61 10.07
N ALA A 628 17.62 10.76 9.50
CA ALA A 628 18.43 11.42 8.49
C ALA A 628 19.88 11.65 8.95
N ILE A 629 20.06 12.09 10.21
CA ILE A 629 21.39 12.39 10.78
C ILE A 629 21.89 11.30 11.74
N PHE A 630 21.20 10.16 11.81
CA PHE A 630 21.54 9.11 12.77
C PHE A 630 22.95 8.59 12.59
N HIS A 631 23.37 8.35 11.33
CA HIS A 631 24.73 7.88 11.05
C HIS A 631 25.81 8.89 11.46
N GLU A 632 25.59 10.19 11.19
CA GLU A 632 26.50 11.26 11.57
C GLU A 632 26.65 11.34 13.08
N VAL A 633 25.54 11.33 13.82
CA VAL A 633 25.54 11.39 15.28
C VAL A 633 26.23 10.17 15.88
N VAL A 634 26.05 8.98 15.31
CA VAL A 634 26.75 7.76 15.76
C VAL A 634 28.23 7.82 15.44
N LYS A 635 28.62 8.29 14.25
CA LYS A 635 30.01 8.45 13.84
C LYS A 635 30.77 9.45 14.74
N ASP A 636 30.19 10.64 14.88
CA ASP A 636 30.86 11.76 15.56
C ASP A 636 30.63 11.76 17.06
N GLN A 637 29.70 10.92 17.56
CA GLN A 637 29.30 10.88 18.98
C GLN A 637 28.85 12.26 19.50
N LYS A 638 28.23 13.05 18.59
CA LYS A 638 27.72 14.41 18.85
C LYS A 638 26.41 14.66 18.14
N TRP A 639 25.59 15.52 18.72
CA TRP A 639 24.41 16.10 18.04
C TRP A 639 24.54 17.62 18.05
N GLY A 640 24.86 18.18 16.91
CA GLY A 640 25.39 19.54 16.81
C GLY A 640 26.70 19.65 17.61
N GLU A 641 26.82 20.68 18.41
CA GLU A 641 28.02 20.88 19.24
C GLU A 641 28.04 20.07 20.56
N LYS A 642 26.97 19.37 20.90
CA LYS A 642 26.84 18.66 22.18
C LYS A 642 27.32 17.22 22.08
N PRO A 643 28.08 16.70 23.02
CA PRO A 643 28.38 15.29 23.12
C PRO A 643 27.07 14.47 23.19
N TYR A 644 26.93 13.51 22.32
CA TYR A 644 25.75 12.66 22.23
C TYR A 644 26.17 11.22 21.87
N PRO A 645 26.81 10.53 22.79
CA PRO A 645 27.30 9.18 22.55
C PRO A 645 26.13 8.21 22.35
N ILE A 646 26.19 7.45 21.27
CA ILE A 646 25.28 6.33 20.99
C ILE A 646 26.09 5.05 20.97
N LYS A 647 25.78 4.11 21.87
CA LYS A 647 26.56 2.89 22.11
C LYS A 647 25.77 1.60 21.98
N ALA A 648 24.44 1.67 22.05
CA ALA A 648 23.62 0.50 21.86
C ALA A 648 22.40 0.78 20.99
N ILE A 649 21.98 -0.25 20.22
CA ILE A 649 20.76 -0.22 19.41
C ILE A 649 19.87 -1.41 19.79
N PHE A 650 18.62 -1.13 20.12
CA PHE A 650 17.55 -2.12 20.27
C PHE A 650 16.58 -1.97 19.11
N THR A 651 16.55 -2.94 18.21
CA THR A 651 15.70 -2.93 17.02
C THR A 651 14.51 -3.89 17.19
N MET A 652 13.30 -3.40 16.91
CA MET A 652 12.08 -4.19 16.92
C MET A 652 11.13 -3.73 15.79
N ASN A 653 10.50 -4.66 15.08
CA ASN A 653 9.60 -4.36 13.96
C ASN A 653 10.25 -3.55 12.82
N SER A 654 11.57 -3.52 12.74
CA SER A 654 12.33 -2.72 11.78
C SER A 654 13.41 -3.54 11.07
N ASN A 655 13.58 -3.27 9.78
CA ASN A 655 14.74 -3.73 9.01
C ASN A 655 15.41 -2.51 8.36
N SER A 656 15.88 -1.60 9.21
CA SER A 656 16.46 -0.31 8.83
C SER A 656 17.68 -0.46 7.93
N MET A 657 18.53 -1.48 8.13
CA MET A 657 19.69 -1.72 7.28
C MET A 657 19.34 -1.96 5.81
N SER A 658 18.20 -2.62 5.50
CA SER A 658 17.77 -2.84 4.13
C SER A 658 16.89 -1.73 3.55
N ASN A 659 16.26 -0.91 4.40
CA ASN A 659 15.23 0.03 3.97
C ASN A 659 15.63 1.50 4.07
N PHE A 660 16.65 1.87 4.85
CA PHE A 660 17.15 3.25 4.90
C PHE A 660 18.03 3.54 3.67
N ALA A 661 18.11 4.81 3.35
CA ALA A 661 18.99 5.29 2.31
C ALA A 661 20.46 5.01 2.65
N GLN A 662 21.28 4.81 1.63
CA GLN A 662 22.71 4.58 1.67
C GLN A 662 23.12 3.50 2.70
N GLN A 663 22.86 2.23 2.34
CA GLN A 663 23.16 1.10 3.26
C GLN A 663 24.61 1.09 3.77
N ASN A 664 25.56 1.65 3.01
CA ASN A 664 26.98 1.71 3.39
C ASN A 664 27.22 2.41 4.73
N VAL A 665 26.40 3.43 5.09
CA VAL A 665 26.58 4.12 6.39
C VAL A 665 26.41 3.18 7.59
N TRP A 666 25.71 2.06 7.43
CA TRP A 666 25.63 1.05 8.47
C TRP A 666 26.99 0.37 8.71
N PHE A 667 27.74 0.10 7.66
CA PHE A 667 29.03 -0.59 7.73
C PHE A 667 30.17 0.36 8.08
N ASP A 668 30.14 1.57 7.53
CA ASP A 668 31.22 2.54 7.63
C ASP A 668 31.12 3.41 8.89
N ASP A 669 29.88 3.83 9.26
CA ASP A 669 29.68 4.82 10.31
C ASP A 669 28.98 4.22 11.55
N ILE A 670 27.97 3.34 11.40
CA ILE A 670 27.14 2.93 12.53
C ILE A 670 27.73 1.73 13.26
N LEU A 671 27.87 0.58 12.60
CA LEU A 671 28.28 -0.68 13.26
C LEU A 671 29.66 -0.61 13.94
N PRO A 672 30.68 0.11 13.40
CA PRO A 672 31.97 0.25 14.07
C PRO A 672 31.92 1.03 15.40
N ASN A 673 30.93 1.91 15.56
CA ASN A 673 30.79 2.80 16.72
C ASN A 673 29.75 2.33 17.74
N ILE A 674 29.09 1.18 17.51
CA ILE A 674 28.09 0.57 18.39
C ILE A 674 28.68 -0.63 19.12
N ASP A 675 28.67 -0.56 20.47
CA ASP A 675 29.18 -1.62 21.34
C ASP A 675 28.23 -2.82 21.41
N PHE A 676 26.92 -2.58 21.30
CA PHE A 676 25.92 -3.63 21.46
C PHE A 676 24.66 -3.42 20.64
N LYS A 677 24.25 -4.44 19.88
CA LYS A 677 23.04 -4.41 19.05
C LYS A 677 22.15 -5.63 19.31
N VAL A 678 20.90 -5.37 19.65
CA VAL A 678 19.87 -6.39 19.88
C VAL A 678 18.77 -6.26 18.82
N VAL A 679 18.35 -7.37 18.22
CA VAL A 679 17.25 -7.39 17.24
C VAL A 679 16.20 -8.40 17.66
N VAL A 680 14.95 -7.95 17.68
CA VAL A 680 13.75 -8.77 17.87
C VAL A 680 13.05 -8.89 16.52
N ASP A 681 13.06 -10.07 15.92
CA ASP A 681 12.46 -10.32 14.61
C ASP A 681 11.91 -11.75 14.51
N THR A 682 11.09 -11.99 13.49
CA THR A 682 10.59 -13.32 13.15
C THR A 682 11.53 -14.09 12.24
N GLU A 683 12.40 -13.40 11.49
CA GLU A 683 13.28 -13.97 10.47
C GLU A 683 14.65 -13.28 10.48
N PHE A 684 15.67 -13.93 9.90
CA PHE A 684 17.00 -13.34 9.74
C PHE A 684 17.01 -12.31 8.62
N THR A 685 16.64 -11.07 8.98
CA THR A 685 16.80 -9.89 8.12
C THR A 685 18.23 -9.37 8.17
N ASP A 686 18.59 -8.40 7.29
CA ASP A 686 19.92 -7.76 7.35
C ASP A 686 20.20 -7.19 8.75
N ASN A 687 19.21 -6.59 9.40
CA ASN A 687 19.35 -6.12 10.78
C ASN A 687 19.72 -7.25 11.77
N ALA A 688 19.06 -8.41 11.63
CA ALA A 688 19.29 -9.55 12.52
C ALA A 688 20.70 -10.17 12.29
N ARG A 689 21.16 -10.26 11.05
CA ARG A 689 22.48 -10.83 10.71
C ARG A 689 23.65 -10.04 11.31
N TYR A 690 23.47 -8.74 11.53
CA TYR A 690 24.49 -7.87 12.11
C TYR A 690 24.22 -7.53 13.60
N ALA A 691 23.36 -8.29 14.28
CA ALA A 691 23.11 -8.15 15.72
C ALA A 691 24.14 -8.92 16.57
N ASP A 692 24.21 -8.59 17.85
CA ASP A 692 24.95 -9.35 18.86
C ASP A 692 24.05 -10.38 19.55
N ILE A 693 22.77 -10.02 19.77
CA ILE A 693 21.74 -10.93 20.24
C ILE A 693 20.51 -10.81 19.35
N VAL A 694 19.94 -11.94 18.97
CA VAL A 694 18.68 -12.03 18.22
C VAL A 694 17.65 -12.76 19.08
N LEU A 695 16.46 -12.16 19.20
CA LEU A 695 15.35 -12.68 19.98
C LEU A 695 14.18 -13.08 19.06
N PRO A 696 13.57 -14.27 19.25
CA PRO A 696 12.47 -14.75 18.43
C PRO A 696 11.15 -14.06 18.80
N ALA A 697 10.60 -13.27 17.87
CA ALA A 697 9.29 -12.65 18.02
C ALA A 697 8.15 -13.62 17.64
N ALA A 698 7.04 -13.52 18.37
CA ALA A 698 5.81 -14.18 17.98
C ALA A 698 5.23 -13.57 16.70
N PHE A 699 4.72 -14.41 15.80
CA PHE A 699 4.10 -13.96 14.57
C PHE A 699 2.66 -13.49 14.77
N TRP A 700 2.07 -12.82 13.80
CA TRP A 700 0.75 -12.19 13.94
C TRP A 700 -0.37 -13.12 14.39
N PHE A 701 -0.36 -14.39 13.97
CA PHE A 701 -1.36 -15.39 14.38
C PHE A 701 -1.16 -15.93 15.80
N GLU A 702 -0.09 -15.57 16.46
CA GLU A 702 0.32 -16.09 17.77
C GLU A 702 0.03 -15.12 18.93
N VAL A 703 -0.63 -13.98 18.64
CA VAL A 703 -0.90 -12.91 19.62
C VAL A 703 -2.30 -12.32 19.44
N ASN A 704 -2.87 -11.76 20.52
CA ASN A 704 -4.01 -10.87 20.41
C ASN A 704 -3.55 -9.44 20.19
N ASP A 705 -4.24 -8.69 19.33
CA ASP A 705 -3.93 -7.28 19.10
C ASP A 705 -5.14 -6.52 18.57
N LEU A 706 -5.06 -5.21 18.55
CA LEU A 706 -5.95 -4.34 17.80
C LEU A 706 -5.25 -3.82 16.54
N ARG A 707 -6.02 -3.66 15.50
CA ARG A 707 -5.55 -3.05 14.26
C ARG A 707 -6.51 -1.98 13.76
N VAL A 708 -5.94 -0.84 13.40
CA VAL A 708 -6.65 0.22 12.69
C VAL A 708 -6.15 0.31 11.28
N SER A 709 -7.04 0.56 10.35
CA SER A 709 -6.68 0.74 8.96
C SER A 709 -6.28 2.18 8.66
N TYR A 710 -5.42 2.34 7.67
CA TYR A 710 -5.15 3.64 7.05
C TYR A 710 -5.86 3.78 5.69
N ASN A 711 -6.73 2.82 5.34
CA ASN A 711 -7.44 2.80 4.06
C ASN A 711 -8.88 2.27 4.16
N ASN A 712 -9.42 2.14 5.36
CA ASN A 712 -10.84 1.87 5.59
C ASN A 712 -11.27 2.37 6.98
N PRO A 713 -12.57 2.58 7.25
CA PRO A 713 -13.05 3.17 8.49
C PRO A 713 -13.23 2.19 9.64
N TYR A 714 -12.52 1.07 9.63
CA TYR A 714 -12.74 -0.02 10.60
C TYR A 714 -11.58 -0.20 11.56
N MET A 715 -11.92 -0.51 12.80
CA MET A 715 -11.06 -1.10 13.80
C MET A 715 -11.30 -2.61 13.85
N LEU A 716 -10.23 -3.39 13.98
CA LEU A 716 -10.23 -4.84 13.89
C LEU A 716 -9.60 -5.46 15.13
N TYR A 717 -10.19 -6.54 15.64
CA TYR A 717 -9.59 -7.40 16.64
C TYR A 717 -8.83 -8.54 15.97
N GLN A 718 -7.54 -8.63 16.26
CA GLN A 718 -6.71 -9.79 15.93
C GLN A 718 -6.83 -10.80 17.06
N GLU A 719 -7.46 -11.92 16.79
CA GLU A 719 -7.51 -13.04 17.73
C GLU A 719 -6.27 -13.93 17.62
N LYS A 720 -5.71 -14.36 18.73
CA LYS A 720 -4.66 -15.38 18.75
C LYS A 720 -5.22 -16.67 18.16
N VAL A 721 -4.61 -17.13 17.07
CA VAL A 721 -5.05 -18.31 16.31
C VAL A 721 -4.40 -19.59 16.81
N ILE A 722 -3.10 -19.53 17.13
CA ILE A 722 -2.29 -20.62 17.66
C ILE A 722 -1.39 -20.10 18.78
N GLU A 723 -0.87 -20.98 19.61
CA GLU A 723 0.17 -20.62 20.57
C GLU A 723 1.47 -20.24 19.86
N PRO A 724 2.30 -19.36 20.46
CA PRO A 724 3.61 -19.02 19.92
C PRO A 724 4.45 -20.27 19.60
N LEU A 725 4.97 -20.31 18.38
CA LEU A 725 5.76 -21.46 17.93
C LEU A 725 7.18 -21.40 18.50
N TYR A 726 7.73 -22.54 18.79
CA TYR A 726 9.09 -22.69 19.36
C TYR A 726 9.21 -21.94 20.70
N GLU A 727 10.27 -21.13 20.86
CA GLU A 727 10.49 -20.27 22.01
C GLU A 727 10.15 -18.80 21.74
N SER A 728 9.38 -18.51 20.67
CA SER A 728 9.04 -17.13 20.37
C SER A 728 8.10 -16.54 21.43
N LYS A 729 8.24 -15.24 21.68
CA LYS A 729 7.41 -14.50 22.63
C LYS A 729 6.76 -13.29 21.98
N PRO A 730 5.55 -12.90 22.48
CA PRO A 730 4.94 -11.62 22.10
C PRO A 730 5.87 -10.44 22.36
N ASP A 731 5.86 -9.45 21.44
CA ASP A 731 6.71 -8.25 21.58
C ASP A 731 6.53 -7.55 22.93
N ALA A 732 5.29 -7.43 23.42
CA ALA A 732 4.99 -6.84 24.72
C ALA A 732 5.60 -7.63 25.90
N GLU A 733 5.65 -8.97 25.82
CA GLU A 733 6.29 -9.82 26.83
C GLU A 733 7.81 -9.64 26.81
N ILE A 734 8.45 -9.62 25.63
CA ILE A 734 9.89 -9.39 25.50
C ILE A 734 10.28 -8.05 26.13
N ILE A 735 9.55 -6.99 25.80
CA ILE A 735 9.73 -5.66 26.37
C ILE A 735 9.57 -5.66 27.88
N ALA A 736 8.57 -6.34 28.40
CA ALA A 736 8.30 -6.43 29.83
C ALA A 736 9.42 -7.19 30.58
N LEU A 737 9.95 -8.28 30.01
CA LEU A 737 11.08 -9.03 30.58
C LEU A 737 12.32 -8.14 30.70
N ILE A 738 12.69 -7.42 29.64
CA ILE A 738 13.81 -6.48 29.63
C ILE A 738 13.58 -5.37 30.68
N GLY A 739 12.40 -4.73 30.64
CA GLY A 739 12.06 -3.62 31.54
C GLY A 739 12.09 -4.02 33.02
N ARG A 740 11.51 -5.15 33.37
CA ARG A 740 11.55 -5.69 34.76
C ARG A 740 12.98 -5.98 35.20
N LYS A 741 13.78 -6.60 34.35
CA LYS A 741 15.18 -6.91 34.68
C LYS A 741 16.05 -5.67 34.83
N MET A 742 15.72 -4.57 34.18
CA MET A 742 16.34 -3.25 34.34
C MET A 742 15.81 -2.48 35.55
N GLY A 743 14.99 -3.08 36.43
CA GLY A 743 14.44 -2.41 37.60
C GLY A 743 13.26 -1.48 37.31
N LEU A 744 12.63 -1.61 36.16
CA LEU A 744 11.48 -0.80 35.70
C LEU A 744 10.14 -1.52 35.87
N GLY A 745 10.07 -2.51 36.80
CA GLY A 745 8.90 -3.38 36.99
C GLY A 745 7.59 -2.63 37.25
N GLN A 746 7.65 -1.44 37.87
CA GLN A 746 6.46 -0.59 38.07
C GLN A 746 5.77 -0.15 36.77
N PHE A 747 6.48 -0.16 35.65
CA PHE A 747 5.93 0.15 34.33
C PHE A 747 5.50 -1.09 33.55
N PHE A 748 5.90 -2.28 34.00
CA PHE A 748 5.66 -3.57 33.34
C PHE A 748 5.14 -4.61 34.33
N PRO A 749 3.93 -4.41 34.93
CA PRO A 749 3.32 -5.39 35.83
C PRO A 749 3.13 -6.75 35.14
N GLU A 750 3.25 -7.84 35.91
CA GLU A 750 3.09 -9.19 35.35
C GLU A 750 1.66 -9.48 34.87
N SER A 751 0.67 -8.81 35.45
CA SER A 751 -0.73 -8.91 35.02
C SER A 751 -1.01 -8.31 33.65
N MET A 752 -0.10 -7.53 33.06
CA MET A 752 -0.31 -6.83 31.79
C MET A 752 0.03 -7.73 30.60
N VAL A 753 -0.89 -8.63 30.27
CA VAL A 753 -0.89 -9.44 29.04
C VAL A 753 -1.56 -8.71 27.89
N ASP A 754 -1.54 -9.27 26.68
CA ASP A 754 -2.08 -8.65 25.45
C ASP A 754 -3.48 -8.06 25.64
N THR A 755 -4.38 -8.83 26.23
CA THR A 755 -5.78 -8.44 26.44
C THR A 755 -5.92 -7.24 27.38
N GLU A 756 -5.08 -7.16 28.40
CA GLU A 756 -5.07 -6.02 29.33
C GLU A 756 -4.53 -4.76 28.65
N TRP A 757 -3.49 -4.87 27.83
CA TRP A 757 -3.03 -3.75 27.01
C TRP A 757 -4.10 -3.26 26.05
N ILE A 758 -4.89 -4.17 25.45
CA ILE A 758 -6.01 -3.81 24.58
C ILE A 758 -7.07 -3.03 25.36
N LYS A 759 -7.42 -3.44 26.59
CA LYS A 759 -8.35 -2.69 27.44
C LYS A 759 -7.84 -1.28 27.75
N VAL A 760 -6.56 -1.14 28.05
CA VAL A 760 -5.92 0.18 28.28
C VAL A 760 -6.00 1.07 27.04
N LEU A 761 -5.74 0.53 25.83
CA LEU A 761 -5.85 1.27 24.57
C LEU A 761 -7.27 1.78 24.30
N LEU A 762 -8.29 1.00 24.69
CA LEU A 762 -9.71 1.31 24.48
C LEU A 762 -10.30 2.21 25.60
N ASP A 763 -9.60 2.39 26.70
CA ASP A 763 -10.08 3.21 27.83
C ASP A 763 -9.90 4.72 27.53
N SER A 764 -10.84 5.27 26.78
CA SER A 764 -10.92 6.70 26.47
C SER A 764 -12.36 7.18 26.37
N ASP A 765 -12.58 8.46 26.65
CA ASP A 765 -13.91 9.09 26.52
C ASP A 765 -14.43 9.03 25.07
N GLY A 766 -13.53 9.12 24.10
CA GLY A 766 -13.90 9.02 22.69
C GLY A 766 -14.46 7.64 22.36
N PHE A 767 -13.80 6.57 22.74
CA PHE A 767 -14.31 5.21 22.51
C PHE A 767 -15.59 4.92 23.33
N ARG A 768 -15.69 5.44 24.57
CA ARG A 768 -16.93 5.33 25.35
C ARG A 768 -18.11 5.95 24.62
N ARG A 769 -17.95 7.17 24.06
CA ARG A 769 -19.01 7.84 23.26
C ARG A 769 -19.37 7.06 21.99
N MET A 770 -18.44 6.35 21.40
CA MET A 770 -18.64 5.51 20.21
C MET A 770 -19.15 4.10 20.56
N ASN A 771 -19.36 3.80 21.85
CA ASN A 771 -19.71 2.47 22.35
C ASN A 771 -18.70 1.39 21.85
N VAL A 772 -17.41 1.72 21.80
CA VAL A 772 -16.34 0.77 21.47
C VAL A 772 -15.74 0.27 22.77
N THR A 773 -16.08 -0.95 23.14
CA THR A 773 -15.59 -1.63 24.35
C THR A 773 -14.78 -2.87 23.99
N TYR A 774 -14.00 -3.37 24.94
CA TYR A 774 -13.27 -4.62 24.77
C TYR A 774 -14.20 -5.79 24.42
N ASP A 775 -15.28 -5.98 25.20
CA ASP A 775 -16.22 -7.08 24.97
C ASP A 775 -16.88 -7.00 23.60
N ARG A 776 -17.26 -5.79 23.17
CA ARG A 776 -17.87 -5.56 21.87
C ARG A 776 -16.90 -5.86 20.72
N ILE A 777 -15.66 -5.36 20.75
CA ILE A 777 -14.70 -5.62 19.66
C ILE A 777 -14.27 -7.09 19.62
N VAL A 778 -14.21 -7.76 20.77
CA VAL A 778 -13.95 -9.21 20.83
C VAL A 778 -15.11 -10.00 20.24
N ALA A 779 -16.36 -9.59 20.47
CA ALA A 779 -17.54 -10.28 19.94
C ALA A 779 -17.70 -10.04 18.42
N GLU A 780 -17.65 -8.77 17.97
CA GLU A 780 -17.90 -8.38 16.59
C GLU A 780 -16.69 -8.57 15.68
N LYS A 781 -15.46 -8.60 16.23
CA LYS A 781 -14.17 -8.69 15.52
C LYS A 781 -13.86 -7.48 14.59
N VAL A 782 -14.83 -6.71 14.19
CA VAL A 782 -14.70 -5.55 13.30
C VAL A 782 -15.76 -4.50 13.64
N ILE A 783 -15.34 -3.28 13.93
CA ILE A 783 -16.24 -2.16 14.25
C ILE A 783 -15.92 -0.99 13.33
N ARG A 784 -16.95 -0.42 12.68
CA ARG A 784 -16.80 0.85 11.97
C ARG A 784 -16.70 1.98 13.00
N VAL A 785 -15.68 2.83 12.89
CA VAL A 785 -15.39 3.88 13.87
C VAL A 785 -15.46 5.29 13.30
N GLN A 786 -15.72 5.44 12.01
CA GLN A 786 -15.87 6.75 11.37
C GLN A 786 -16.86 6.70 10.20
N GLY A 787 -17.72 7.71 10.08
CA GLY A 787 -18.71 7.81 9.00
C GLY A 787 -19.69 6.64 8.94
N SER A 788 -20.42 6.52 7.84
CA SER A 788 -21.26 5.35 7.49
C SER A 788 -21.05 4.97 6.02
N ALA A 789 -21.67 3.90 5.57
CA ALA A 789 -21.62 3.51 4.15
C ALA A 789 -22.30 4.55 3.26
N GLU A 790 -23.36 5.21 3.77
CA GLU A 790 -24.15 6.25 3.06
C GLU A 790 -23.47 7.61 3.16
N LYS A 791 -22.79 7.88 4.28
CA LYS A 791 -22.05 9.12 4.55
C LYS A 791 -20.60 8.80 4.88
N PRO A 792 -19.79 8.47 3.88
CA PRO A 792 -18.37 8.21 4.07
C PRO A 792 -17.66 9.49 4.51
N PHE A 793 -16.55 9.34 5.20
CA PHE A 793 -15.78 10.47 5.69
C PHE A 793 -15.13 11.25 4.55
N ILE A 794 -15.35 12.58 4.52
CA ILE A 794 -14.75 13.52 3.58
C ILE A 794 -13.90 14.53 4.37
N ARG A 795 -12.62 14.59 4.04
CA ARG A 795 -11.69 15.55 4.67
C ARG A 795 -12.03 16.97 4.25
N GLY A 796 -12.25 17.84 5.25
CA GLY A 796 -12.58 19.25 4.98
C GLY A 796 -14.05 19.51 4.59
N GLU A 797 -14.96 18.54 4.75
CA GLU A 797 -16.39 18.71 4.44
C GLU A 797 -17.01 19.89 5.19
N HIS A 798 -16.72 20.05 6.47
CA HIS A 798 -17.28 21.12 7.31
C HIS A 798 -16.29 22.22 7.59
N PHE A 799 -15.05 21.87 7.95
CA PHE A 799 -13.96 22.79 8.26
C PHE A 799 -12.61 22.13 7.99
N PHE A 800 -11.57 22.93 7.92
CA PHE A 800 -10.17 22.49 7.88
C PHE A 800 -9.53 22.68 9.25
N ASN A 801 -8.55 21.82 9.59
CA ASN A 801 -7.86 21.86 10.89
C ASN A 801 -6.76 22.95 10.92
N THR A 802 -7.04 24.12 10.39
CA THR A 802 -6.16 25.28 10.35
C THR A 802 -6.62 26.31 11.39
N PRO A 803 -5.79 27.28 11.76
CA PRO A 803 -6.19 28.32 12.73
C PRO A 803 -7.46 29.11 12.35
N SER A 804 -7.72 29.27 11.06
CA SER A 804 -8.92 29.98 10.55
C SER A 804 -10.09 29.03 10.25
N GLY A 805 -9.93 27.71 10.36
CA GLY A 805 -10.90 26.72 9.88
C GLY A 805 -11.01 26.63 8.35
N ARG A 806 -10.15 27.33 7.60
CA ARG A 806 -10.17 27.46 6.14
C ARG A 806 -8.92 26.86 5.50
N ALA A 807 -9.00 26.45 4.23
CA ALA A 807 -7.84 26.00 3.46
C ALA A 807 -6.87 27.17 3.24
N GLN A 808 -5.61 26.98 3.59
CA GLN A 808 -4.58 28.02 3.52
C GLN A 808 -3.96 28.08 2.13
N LEU A 809 -4.01 29.24 1.47
CA LEU A 809 -3.33 29.49 0.19
C LEU A 809 -1.91 30.04 0.38
N TYR A 810 -1.59 30.47 1.59
CA TYR A 810 -0.34 31.10 1.95
C TYR A 810 0.10 30.61 3.33
N CYS A 811 1.35 30.17 3.46
CA CYS A 811 1.92 29.75 4.72
C CYS A 811 2.69 30.90 5.37
N GLU A 812 2.10 31.50 6.39
CA GLU A 812 2.65 32.68 7.05
C GLU A 812 3.98 32.41 7.76
N ASN A 813 4.09 31.26 8.42
CA ASN A 813 5.24 30.84 9.21
C ASN A 813 5.66 29.40 8.82
N PRO A 814 6.33 29.19 7.69
CA PRO A 814 6.80 27.87 7.33
C PRO A 814 7.90 27.42 8.29
N LEU A 815 7.66 26.32 8.99
CA LEU A 815 8.59 25.72 9.92
C LEU A 815 8.96 24.32 9.45
N PRO A 816 10.20 23.89 9.59
CA PRO A 816 10.56 22.50 9.30
C PRO A 816 9.82 21.54 10.24
N ARG A 817 9.48 20.37 9.74
CA ARG A 817 8.80 19.32 10.52
C ARG A 817 9.59 18.93 11.77
N VAL A 818 10.90 18.88 11.65
CA VAL A 818 11.83 18.63 12.75
C VAL A 818 13.00 19.59 12.57
N ASN A 819 13.35 20.32 13.62
CA ASN A 819 14.56 21.13 13.64
C ASN A 819 15.69 20.27 14.25
N PHE A 820 16.72 20.01 13.48
CA PHE A 820 17.92 19.29 13.90
C PHE A 820 19.23 20.07 13.65
N GLY A 821 19.10 21.38 13.33
CA GLY A 821 20.21 22.26 13.03
C GLY A 821 20.50 22.46 11.53
N GLN A 822 19.57 22.01 10.65
CA GLN A 822 19.72 22.20 9.20
C GLN A 822 19.75 23.68 8.81
N ASP A 823 20.50 24.01 7.75
CA ASP A 823 20.52 25.36 7.19
C ASP A 823 19.21 25.65 6.45
N LEU A 824 18.51 26.66 6.91
CA LEU A 824 17.26 27.16 6.33
C LEU A 824 17.41 28.53 5.68
N THR A 825 18.64 29.02 5.49
CA THR A 825 18.93 30.33 4.92
C THR A 825 18.33 30.45 3.51
N GLY A 826 17.49 31.47 3.30
CA GLY A 826 16.82 31.70 2.00
C GLY A 826 15.75 30.68 1.62
N ILE A 827 15.44 29.71 2.48
CA ILE A 827 14.41 28.69 2.24
C ILE A 827 13.05 29.18 2.79
N ILE A 828 13.02 29.69 4.02
CA ILE A 828 11.78 30.02 4.76
C ILE A 828 10.86 30.97 3.99
N GLU A 829 11.39 32.01 3.37
CA GLU A 829 10.59 32.97 2.62
C GLU A 829 9.98 32.32 1.36
N LYS A 830 10.72 31.46 0.67
CA LYS A 830 10.22 30.75 -0.51
C LYS A 830 9.12 29.76 -0.16
N GLU A 831 9.18 29.18 1.03
CA GLU A 831 8.22 28.17 1.50
C GLU A 831 6.84 28.75 1.89
N ARG A 832 6.64 30.06 1.79
CA ARG A 832 5.33 30.70 2.02
C ARG A 832 4.31 30.40 0.93
N LEU A 833 4.78 30.14 -0.31
CA LEU A 833 3.98 29.73 -1.47
C LEU A 833 4.65 28.50 -2.13
N PRO A 834 3.89 27.65 -2.80
CA PRO A 834 4.49 26.50 -3.49
C PRO A 834 5.32 26.98 -4.69
N TYR A 835 6.51 26.43 -4.85
CA TYR A 835 7.41 26.75 -5.96
C TYR A 835 8.06 25.49 -6.52
N PHE A 836 8.57 25.58 -7.74
CA PHE A 836 9.32 24.46 -8.30
C PHE A 836 10.79 24.54 -7.87
N ARG A 837 11.25 23.43 -7.28
CA ARG A 837 12.66 23.16 -7.00
C ARG A 837 13.03 21.86 -7.73
N PRO A 838 13.95 21.84 -8.67
CA PRO A 838 14.36 20.59 -9.31
C PRO A 838 15.00 19.64 -8.30
N PRO A 839 15.01 18.31 -8.57
CA PRO A 839 15.87 17.37 -7.87
C PRO A 839 17.32 17.85 -7.83
N ALA A 840 18.04 17.60 -6.74
CA ALA A 840 19.40 18.10 -6.60
C ALA A 840 20.42 17.28 -7.42
N GLU A 841 20.26 15.96 -7.41
CA GLU A 841 21.15 15.03 -8.13
C GLU A 841 20.50 14.52 -9.43
N ALA A 842 19.28 14.00 -9.36
CA ALA A 842 18.59 13.34 -10.47
C ALA A 842 17.93 14.32 -11.44
N TRP A 843 18.69 15.28 -11.90
CA TRP A 843 18.25 16.31 -12.84
C TRP A 843 19.29 16.57 -13.94
N LYS A 844 18.83 16.91 -15.14
CA LYS A 844 19.70 17.09 -16.33
C LYS A 844 20.82 18.12 -16.17
N ASP A 845 20.62 19.11 -15.30
CA ASP A 845 21.61 20.17 -15.05
C ASP A 845 22.57 19.81 -13.90
N SER A 846 22.43 18.62 -13.30
CA SER A 846 23.36 18.13 -12.29
C SER A 846 24.73 17.83 -12.90
N PRO A 847 25.84 18.22 -12.25
CA PRO A 847 27.18 17.85 -12.69
C PRO A 847 27.42 16.34 -12.80
N LEU A 848 26.67 15.55 -12.01
CA LEU A 848 26.75 14.09 -12.02
C LEU A 848 26.04 13.45 -13.21
N PHE A 849 25.13 14.16 -13.89
CA PHE A 849 24.34 13.61 -14.99
C PHE A 849 25.22 13.16 -16.18
N ALA A 850 26.33 13.86 -16.45
CA ALA A 850 27.28 13.46 -17.50
C ALA A 850 27.99 12.13 -17.17
N LYS A 851 28.17 11.81 -15.89
CA LYS A 851 28.85 10.59 -15.43
C LYS A 851 27.86 9.45 -15.21
N TYR A 852 26.67 9.74 -14.73
CA TYR A 852 25.61 8.80 -14.35
C TYR A 852 24.28 9.24 -15.00
N PRO A 853 24.01 8.86 -16.25
CA PRO A 853 22.90 9.46 -17.03
C PRO A 853 21.53 8.83 -16.78
N LEU A 854 21.40 7.89 -15.84
CA LEU A 854 20.15 7.20 -15.56
C LEU A 854 19.60 7.58 -14.18
N VAL A 855 18.35 8.02 -14.15
CA VAL A 855 17.63 8.25 -12.88
C VAL A 855 17.28 6.89 -12.28
N PHE A 856 17.68 6.69 -11.02
CA PHE A 856 17.44 5.44 -10.30
C PHE A 856 16.13 5.45 -9.55
N LEU A 857 15.21 4.56 -9.89
CA LEU A 857 13.91 4.40 -9.24
C LEU A 857 13.80 3.04 -8.53
N GLN A 858 13.01 3.02 -7.46
CA GLN A 858 12.73 1.83 -6.65
C GLN A 858 11.23 1.55 -6.62
N GLU A 859 10.72 0.93 -7.67
CA GLU A 859 9.30 0.58 -7.71
C GLU A 859 8.91 -0.43 -6.62
N LEU A 860 7.67 -0.36 -6.12
CA LEU A 860 7.18 -1.34 -5.14
C LEU A 860 6.82 -2.66 -5.82
N SER A 861 7.38 -3.77 -5.32
CA SER A 861 7.03 -5.10 -5.80
C SER A 861 5.58 -5.46 -5.44
N ARG A 862 4.91 -6.16 -6.33
CA ARG A 862 3.57 -6.73 -6.07
C ARG A 862 3.60 -7.82 -5.00
N PHE A 863 4.73 -8.50 -4.84
CA PHE A 863 4.87 -9.71 -4.05
C PHE A 863 5.54 -9.48 -2.69
N ARG A 864 6.11 -8.30 -2.46
CA ARG A 864 6.70 -7.87 -1.20
C ARG A 864 6.08 -6.56 -0.72
N THR A 865 6.23 -6.29 0.56
CA THR A 865 5.94 -4.97 1.13
C THR A 865 7.16 -4.54 1.93
N HIS A 866 7.97 -3.66 1.38
CA HIS A 866 9.34 -3.45 1.84
C HIS A 866 10.05 -4.82 1.95
N SER A 867 10.81 -5.09 3.02
CA SER A 867 11.48 -6.37 3.22
C SER A 867 10.57 -7.50 3.75
N GLN A 868 9.27 -7.29 3.91
CA GLN A 868 8.35 -8.37 4.27
C GLN A 868 8.06 -9.29 3.07
N TRP A 869 7.92 -10.58 3.29
CA TRP A 869 7.73 -11.64 2.27
C TRP A 869 8.93 -11.89 1.35
N TYR A 870 10.13 -11.41 1.69
CA TYR A 870 11.33 -11.56 0.86
C TYR A 870 11.69 -13.02 0.58
N ASN A 871 11.36 -13.95 1.47
CA ASN A 871 11.69 -15.38 1.42
C ASN A 871 10.47 -16.31 1.33
N THR A 872 9.25 -15.78 1.15
CA THR A 872 8.03 -16.61 1.10
C THR A 872 7.99 -17.43 -0.19
N PRO A 873 8.00 -18.78 -0.13
CA PRO A 873 8.21 -19.64 -1.30
C PRO A 873 7.26 -19.35 -2.45
N MET A 874 5.95 -19.32 -2.21
CA MET A 874 4.94 -19.05 -3.25
C MET A 874 5.18 -17.71 -3.97
N LEU A 875 5.64 -16.70 -3.27
CA LEU A 875 5.88 -15.38 -3.85
C LEU A 875 7.25 -15.29 -4.53
N ARG A 876 8.22 -16.08 -4.04
CA ARG A 876 9.54 -16.23 -4.67
C ARG A 876 9.48 -16.95 -6.01
N GLU A 877 8.55 -17.88 -6.20
CA GLU A 877 8.30 -18.48 -7.52
C GLU A 877 7.85 -17.45 -8.56
N LEU A 878 7.08 -16.44 -8.14
CA LEU A 878 6.56 -15.39 -9.02
C LEU A 878 7.53 -14.24 -9.24
N ASP A 879 8.44 -14.01 -8.30
CA ASP A 879 9.41 -12.92 -8.31
C ASP A 879 10.71 -13.41 -7.64
N PRO A 880 11.53 -14.18 -8.38
CA PRO A 880 12.57 -15.02 -7.78
C PRO A 880 13.84 -14.25 -7.38
N GLU A 881 14.16 -13.16 -8.03
CA GLU A 881 15.43 -12.45 -7.86
C GLU A 881 15.28 -10.95 -8.16
N PRO A 882 16.15 -10.09 -7.62
CA PRO A 882 16.18 -8.68 -8.01
C PRO A 882 16.61 -8.54 -9.47
N LEU A 883 15.99 -7.61 -10.19
CA LEU A 883 16.26 -7.34 -11.59
C LEU A 883 16.48 -5.85 -11.80
N ALA A 884 17.52 -5.47 -12.58
CA ALA A 884 17.70 -4.13 -13.09
C ALA A 884 16.86 -3.96 -14.36
N LYS A 885 15.81 -3.15 -14.28
CA LYS A 885 14.89 -2.89 -15.38
C LYS A 885 15.30 -1.61 -16.09
N MET A 886 15.40 -1.66 -17.41
CA MET A 886 15.78 -0.54 -18.25
C MET A 886 15.09 -0.56 -19.60
N SER A 887 15.08 0.58 -20.29
CA SER A 887 14.52 0.71 -21.65
C SER A 887 15.34 -0.07 -22.69
N ARG A 888 14.73 -0.33 -23.85
CA ARG A 888 15.46 -0.93 -25.00
C ARG A 888 16.58 -0.05 -25.51
N GLU A 889 16.35 1.25 -25.50
CA GLU A 889 17.31 2.25 -25.96
C GLU A 889 18.54 2.27 -25.06
N ASP A 890 18.33 2.36 -23.75
CA ASP A 890 19.42 2.36 -22.77
C ASP A 890 20.20 1.04 -22.77
N ALA A 891 19.50 -0.08 -22.87
CA ALA A 891 20.10 -1.41 -22.96
C ALA A 891 20.92 -1.57 -24.25
N LYS A 892 20.39 -1.12 -25.40
CA LYS A 892 21.08 -1.17 -26.70
C LYS A 892 22.36 -0.32 -26.70
N ALA A 893 22.29 0.89 -26.14
CA ALA A 893 23.44 1.79 -26.04
C ALA A 893 24.60 1.19 -25.24
N ARG A 894 24.30 0.24 -24.32
CA ARG A 894 25.28 -0.42 -23.44
C ARG A 894 25.55 -1.90 -23.80
N GLY A 895 24.97 -2.40 -24.88
CA GLY A 895 25.11 -3.80 -25.32
C GLY A 895 24.51 -4.83 -24.35
N ILE A 896 23.51 -4.42 -23.54
CA ILE A 896 22.87 -5.25 -22.52
C ILE A 896 21.63 -5.94 -23.09
N LYS A 897 21.41 -7.17 -22.71
CA LYS A 897 20.21 -7.99 -23.01
C LYS A 897 19.58 -8.50 -21.73
N THR A 898 18.30 -8.81 -21.81
CA THR A 898 17.59 -9.49 -20.70
C THR A 898 18.30 -10.77 -20.32
N GLY A 899 18.57 -10.93 -19.02
CA GLY A 899 19.29 -12.06 -18.44
C GLY A 899 20.81 -11.85 -18.28
N ASP A 900 21.39 -10.83 -18.89
CA ASP A 900 22.79 -10.48 -18.66
C ASP A 900 23.00 -10.09 -17.19
N ILE A 901 24.13 -10.46 -16.62
CA ILE A 901 24.56 -9.95 -15.32
C ILE A 901 25.11 -8.54 -15.55
N VAL A 902 24.60 -7.60 -14.76
CA VAL A 902 24.96 -6.19 -14.85
C VAL A 902 25.31 -5.63 -13.48
N GLU A 903 26.22 -4.69 -13.48
CA GLU A 903 26.55 -3.84 -12.34
C GLU A 903 25.87 -2.49 -12.54
N VAL A 904 24.94 -2.15 -11.66
CA VAL A 904 24.38 -0.80 -11.51
C VAL A 904 25.23 -0.08 -10.49
N PHE A 905 25.76 1.11 -10.80
CA PHE A 905 26.75 1.74 -9.94
C PHE A 905 26.70 3.28 -9.99
N ASN A 906 27.25 3.87 -8.94
CA ASN A 906 27.63 5.28 -8.85
C ASN A 906 28.82 5.42 -7.89
N ASP A 907 29.18 6.66 -7.48
CA ASP A 907 30.31 6.90 -6.56
C ASP A 907 30.10 6.35 -5.15
N ARG A 908 28.85 6.05 -4.76
CA ARG A 908 28.51 5.57 -3.43
C ARG A 908 28.62 4.05 -3.29
N GLY A 909 28.25 3.33 -4.34
CA GLY A 909 28.23 1.88 -4.27
C GLY A 909 27.74 1.20 -5.55
N ARG A 910 27.34 -0.06 -5.42
CA ARG A 910 26.93 -0.89 -6.56
C ARG A 910 25.85 -1.90 -6.19
N ALA A 911 25.16 -2.38 -7.21
CA ALA A 911 24.26 -3.53 -7.14
C ALA A 911 24.46 -4.43 -8.35
N VAL A 912 24.89 -5.65 -8.15
CA VAL A 912 25.10 -6.64 -9.21
C VAL A 912 23.90 -7.57 -9.28
N VAL A 913 23.19 -7.53 -10.40
CA VAL A 913 21.93 -8.24 -10.62
C VAL A 913 21.78 -8.65 -12.08
N LYS A 914 20.74 -9.40 -12.43
CA LYS A 914 20.37 -9.63 -13.83
C LYS A 914 19.61 -8.44 -14.40
N ALA A 915 19.81 -8.17 -15.68
CA ALA A 915 19.07 -7.16 -16.42
C ALA A 915 17.69 -7.68 -16.89
N GLU A 916 16.69 -6.79 -16.87
CA GLU A 916 15.41 -6.96 -17.56
C GLU A 916 15.20 -5.77 -18.51
N VAL A 917 15.31 -6.01 -19.83
CA VAL A 917 14.99 -5.00 -20.84
C VAL A 917 13.48 -4.97 -21.02
N ASN A 918 12.85 -3.83 -20.73
CA ASN A 918 11.41 -3.74 -20.58
C ASN A 918 10.87 -2.41 -21.13
N ASP A 919 9.88 -2.48 -22.03
CA ASP A 919 9.25 -1.30 -22.63
C ASP A 919 8.38 -0.47 -21.66
N SER A 920 8.18 -0.96 -20.44
CA SER A 920 7.48 -0.20 -19.41
C SER A 920 8.38 0.85 -18.73
N ILE A 921 9.68 0.80 -18.95
CA ILE A 921 10.66 1.75 -18.41
C ILE A 921 11.01 2.76 -19.48
N SER A 922 10.84 4.05 -19.17
CA SER A 922 11.21 5.13 -20.09
C SER A 922 12.72 5.27 -20.21
N THR A 923 13.19 5.74 -21.38
CA THR A 923 14.61 6.04 -21.61
C THR A 923 15.14 7.04 -20.59
N GLY A 924 16.36 6.81 -20.09
CA GLY A 924 16.97 7.60 -19.03
C GLY A 924 16.58 7.17 -17.61
N ILE A 925 15.84 6.07 -17.45
CA ILE A 925 15.44 5.52 -16.16
C ILE A 925 15.96 4.09 -15.99
N LEU A 926 16.47 3.79 -14.79
CA LEU A 926 16.77 2.43 -14.35
C LEU A 926 16.00 2.14 -13.07
N SER A 927 15.33 0.98 -12.98
CA SER A 927 14.57 0.60 -11.80
C SER A 927 15.00 -0.76 -11.25
N ILE A 928 15.24 -0.82 -9.94
CA ILE A 928 15.34 -2.08 -9.18
C ILE A 928 14.20 -2.10 -8.16
N PRO A 929 13.23 -3.05 -8.23
CA PRO A 929 12.13 -3.10 -7.27
C PRO A 929 12.65 -3.29 -5.84
N LYS A 930 12.14 -2.51 -4.88
CA LYS A 930 12.56 -2.59 -3.49
C LYS A 930 12.01 -3.82 -2.74
N GLY A 931 12.60 -4.09 -1.58
CA GLY A 931 12.15 -5.14 -0.67
C GLY A 931 12.99 -6.41 -0.68
N TRP A 932 14.16 -6.34 -1.23
CA TRP A 932 15.17 -7.40 -1.22
C TRP A 932 16.13 -7.24 -0.04
N GLN A 933 16.68 -8.36 0.45
CA GLN A 933 17.81 -8.38 1.39
C GLN A 933 19.12 -8.37 0.62
N ARG A 934 20.19 -7.91 1.25
CA ARG A 934 21.52 -7.88 0.66
C ARG A 934 21.96 -9.23 0.09
N GLU A 935 21.72 -10.33 0.81
CA GLU A 935 22.06 -11.71 0.39
C GLU A 935 21.38 -12.18 -0.90
N GLN A 936 20.38 -11.45 -1.39
CA GLN A 936 19.62 -11.81 -2.60
C GLN A 936 20.19 -11.17 -3.86
N PHE A 937 21.14 -10.25 -3.72
CA PHE A 937 21.94 -9.70 -4.82
C PHE A 937 23.13 -10.62 -5.09
N ILE A 938 23.66 -10.55 -6.30
CA ILE A 938 24.92 -11.26 -6.65
C ILE A 938 26.07 -10.60 -5.90
N ASP A 939 26.08 -9.26 -5.86
CA ASP A 939 26.97 -8.45 -5.02
C ASP A 939 26.36 -7.06 -4.78
N GLY A 940 26.76 -6.40 -3.69
CA GLY A 940 26.23 -5.10 -3.31
C GLY A 940 24.74 -5.11 -2.96
N CYS A 941 24.11 -3.94 -3.03
CA CYS A 941 22.68 -3.79 -2.74
C CYS A 941 22.13 -2.50 -3.37
N PHE A 942 20.85 -2.49 -3.74
CA PHE A 942 20.20 -1.32 -4.32
C PHE A 942 20.24 -0.06 -3.42
N GLN A 943 20.27 -0.22 -2.09
CA GLN A 943 20.38 0.92 -1.17
C GLN A 943 21.79 1.47 -1.02
N GLU A 944 22.82 0.79 -1.49
CA GLU A 944 24.17 1.36 -1.57
C GLU A 944 24.26 2.50 -2.59
N LEU A 945 23.35 2.51 -3.57
CA LEU A 945 23.30 3.51 -4.64
C LEU A 945 22.70 4.84 -4.18
N THR A 946 21.81 4.82 -3.19
CA THR A 946 21.06 6.00 -2.74
C THR A 946 21.92 6.93 -1.89
N ASN A 947 21.47 8.17 -1.74
CA ASN A 947 22.12 9.18 -0.89
C ASN A 947 21.38 9.34 0.44
N THR A 948 22.00 10.04 1.40
CA THR A 948 21.42 10.38 2.71
C THR A 948 20.73 11.75 2.70
N GLU A 949 20.66 12.42 1.56
CA GLU A 949 20.05 13.74 1.46
C GLU A 949 18.60 13.73 1.91
N VAL A 950 18.24 14.76 2.64
CA VAL A 950 16.87 14.98 3.11
C VAL A 950 16.38 16.37 2.71
N ASP A 951 15.11 16.45 2.41
CA ASP A 951 14.46 17.75 2.29
C ASP A 951 14.50 18.48 3.63
N PRO A 952 15.07 19.71 3.71
CA PRO A 952 15.26 20.42 4.98
C PRO A 952 13.95 20.82 5.66
N MET A 953 12.83 20.85 4.95
CA MET A 953 11.53 21.24 5.50
C MET A 953 10.70 20.05 5.96
N SER A 954 10.45 19.07 5.10
CA SER A 954 9.71 17.86 5.46
C SER A 954 10.57 16.83 6.20
N VAL A 955 11.89 16.94 6.11
CA VAL A 955 12.89 16.02 6.68
C VAL A 955 12.63 14.59 6.19
N ASN A 956 12.55 14.44 4.87
CA ASN A 956 12.26 13.18 4.19
C ASN A 956 13.42 12.79 3.27
N PHE A 957 13.84 11.51 3.30
CA PHE A 957 14.88 11.00 2.41
C PHE A 957 14.48 11.08 0.95
N ALA A 958 15.43 11.49 0.12
CA ALA A 958 15.26 11.65 -1.32
C ALA A 958 15.73 10.39 -2.10
N TYR A 959 15.11 9.23 -1.84
CA TYR A 959 15.51 7.94 -2.44
C TYR A 959 15.57 7.94 -3.97
N PHE A 960 14.75 8.76 -4.64
CA PHE A 960 14.67 8.83 -6.10
C PHE A 960 15.46 10.00 -6.68
N ASP A 961 16.02 10.85 -5.82
CA ASP A 961 16.97 11.87 -6.21
C ASP A 961 18.38 11.25 -6.30
N CYS A 962 18.54 10.31 -7.22
CA CYS A 962 19.70 9.43 -7.33
C CYS A 962 20.00 9.13 -8.78
N LEU A 963 21.26 9.30 -9.19
CA LEU A 963 21.78 8.96 -10.51
C LEU A 963 22.66 7.71 -10.45
N VAL A 964 22.57 6.91 -11.52
CA VAL A 964 23.38 5.70 -11.71
C VAL A 964 23.80 5.55 -13.16
N ASP A 965 24.76 4.68 -13.41
CA ASP A 965 24.96 4.05 -14.71
C ASP A 965 24.96 2.53 -14.57
N VAL A 966 24.94 1.82 -15.67
CA VAL A 966 24.91 0.36 -15.72
C VAL A 966 25.84 -0.18 -16.78
N ARG A 967 26.58 -1.23 -16.43
CA ARG A 967 27.46 -1.94 -17.36
C ARG A 967 27.29 -3.45 -17.23
N LYS A 968 27.59 -4.16 -18.29
CA LYS A 968 27.67 -5.63 -18.29
C LYS A 968 28.92 -6.08 -17.54
N VAL A 969 28.77 -7.12 -16.69
CA VAL A 969 29.88 -7.75 -15.93
C VAL A 969 30.42 -8.93 -16.70
#